data_4554dfd22c4fa7d92b2ee1ac8d2b9571
#
_entry.id   4554dfd22c4fa7d92b2ee1ac8d2b9571
#
_cell.length_a   1.000
_cell.length_b   1.000
_cell.length_c   1.000
_cell.angle_alpha   90.00
_cell.angle_beta   90.00
_cell.angle_gamma   90.00
#
_symmetry.space_group_name_H-M   'P 1'
#
loop_
_entity.id
_entity.type
_entity.pdbx_description
1 polymer ?
#
loop_
_entity_poly.entity_id
_entity_poly.type
_entity_poly.pdbx_seq_one_letter_code
_entity_poly.pdbx_strand_id
1 'polypeptide(L)'
;MRRLLFSALLLAAVPLAAARLPQSVIPDHYAITITPDLPTEKFSGNETIDVTVKEPVDTITLHSADIIIHDVVLASGSKMMNPTITYDVPNEMASFKFGQTIPPGKASLRISFDGILQSQLRGLYLSKTAKRKYAVTQFEPTDARRAFPSFDEPAMKSTFDITLVVDNGDTAISNGAIAADTPAGPGKHAIRFRTTQKLSTYLVAMLVGDFQCVSGGVDDIPIRVCSVPGMQDLGKFAVTAAEASISFYDKYYGIKYPFGKLDLIAIPDFEAGAMENAGAITFRDTALLLDDAHASVERQRGVASTIAHEIAHQWFGDLVTMKWWDDIWLNEGFATFMTAKPLKVWHPEWRVDLDEVGNTNGSLGVDSARSTRPIRQKAETRNEINALFDGIAYGKTAAVLRMQENWVGEETFRDGIRAYLKKYSYSNAAAEDWWGTMTTATKQPFDAVMKTFVDQTGAPLLHASESCAADGTRTVTITQERMLPRSVPAVAQAWTIPICAHEVGAAAGSPCKMISKATDSFTTMACDRPLFLSRNGAGYFVTDYSAVMRAKLRAHLGEMPPAELISLNGNESLLMRSMREDVGEYLALLKAMPRPAERPLVNSIAGNIGFLDTRLVDNLNRDVWHAYVREAMRGYAPLTWDTPAGETAEQRIMRATALGVLGVEGEDPEVIAGAKRVAQQYMNDPSSVDAVIADRALPIAAYNGDEALFNQVLEHLKTAQTPEIASRYRNLIPLFRDPKLIARAVDFIYSDQVRSQDLPGMAATLFFNPAAKQIGWNAAKSHWELLNQKIPTAIGAITGSTSTFCDPAMKADVQAFFATHPAGAGERALKRALEAIDTCIAFKTAEQASFNGALGGPLP
;
A
#
# COMPACT_ATOMS: atom_id res chain seq x y z
N MET A 1 10.36 50.49 47.10
CA MET A 1 11.34 49.83 46.25
C MET A 1 11.43 48.38 46.67
N ARG A 2 10.63 47.48 46.05
CA ARG A 2 10.73 46.02 46.24
C ARG A 2 10.98 45.42 44.85
N ARG A 3 12.17 44.84 44.67
CA ARG A 3 12.55 44.11 43.45
C ARG A 3 11.94 42.72 43.52
N LEU A 4 11.06 42.36 42.61
CA LEU A 4 10.60 41.02 42.32
C LEU A 4 11.62 40.33 41.41
N LEU A 5 12.27 39.27 41.95
CA LEU A 5 13.07 38.35 41.16
C LEU A 5 12.11 37.36 40.46
N PHE A 6 12.08 37.41 39.14
CA PHE A 6 11.48 36.36 38.30
C PHE A 6 12.53 35.22 38.12
N SER A 7 12.34 34.11 38.80
CA SER A 7 13.09 32.88 38.51
C SER A 7 12.50 32.24 37.26
N ALA A 8 13.19 32.36 36.10
CA ALA A 8 12.90 31.59 34.93
C ALA A 8 13.30 30.12 35.18
N LEU A 9 12.32 29.23 35.32
CA LEU A 9 12.55 27.79 35.18
C LEU A 9 12.90 27.48 33.73
N LEU A 10 14.19 27.25 33.46
CA LEU A 10 14.61 26.56 32.22
C LEU A 10 14.13 25.10 32.37
N LEU A 11 13.04 24.76 31.68
CA LEU A 11 12.77 23.38 31.34
C LEU A 11 13.87 22.93 30.36
N ALA A 12 14.86 22.24 30.89
CA ALA A 12 15.77 21.47 30.06
C ALA A 12 14.93 20.44 29.28
N ALA A 13 14.77 20.64 27.97
CA ALA A 13 14.30 19.57 27.09
C ALA A 13 15.32 18.45 27.20
N VAL A 14 14.99 17.41 27.97
CA VAL A 14 15.70 16.14 27.92
C VAL A 14 15.53 15.65 26.49
N PRO A 15 16.63 15.41 25.72
CA PRO A 15 16.47 14.78 24.43
C PRO A 15 15.79 13.43 24.69
N LEU A 16 14.64 13.16 24.08
CA LEU A 16 14.10 11.80 24.04
C LEU A 16 15.20 10.93 23.46
N ALA A 17 15.78 10.07 24.31
CA ALA A 17 16.73 9.07 23.86
C ALA A 17 16.02 8.21 22.84
N ALA A 18 16.66 7.97 21.70
CA ALA A 18 16.14 7.08 20.65
C ALA A 18 15.75 5.75 21.30
N ALA A 19 14.59 5.21 20.88
CA ALA A 19 14.07 3.92 21.37
C ALA A 19 14.87 2.71 20.83
N ARG A 20 16.18 2.89 20.52
CA ARG A 20 17.12 1.89 20.02
C ARG A 20 17.78 1.12 21.15
N LEU A 21 17.95 -0.19 20.93
CA LEU A 21 18.65 -1.04 21.88
C LEU A 21 20.17 -0.85 21.82
N PRO A 22 20.88 -1.00 22.96
CA PRO A 22 22.33 -1.06 22.97
C PRO A 22 22.87 -2.20 22.11
N GLN A 23 23.93 -1.95 21.33
CA GLN A 23 24.56 -2.94 20.47
C GLN A 23 25.65 -3.79 21.17
N SER A 24 25.79 -3.65 22.47
CA SER A 24 26.75 -4.39 23.30
C SER A 24 26.37 -5.86 23.51
N VAL A 25 25.10 -6.20 23.37
CA VAL A 25 24.56 -7.57 23.42
C VAL A 25 23.71 -7.81 22.19
N ILE A 26 23.96 -8.91 21.47
CA ILE A 26 23.21 -9.27 20.28
C ILE A 26 22.65 -10.69 20.40
N PRO A 27 21.44 -10.96 19.89
CA PRO A 27 20.85 -12.29 19.90
C PRO A 27 21.49 -13.17 18.83
N ASP A 28 21.61 -14.46 19.12
CA ASP A 28 22.05 -15.49 18.16
C ASP A 28 20.89 -16.45 17.83
N HIS A 29 20.13 -16.87 18.87
CA HIS A 29 19.06 -17.84 18.75
C HIS A 29 17.98 -17.63 19.81
N TYR A 30 16.73 -17.91 19.46
CA TYR A 30 15.60 -17.96 20.36
C TYR A 30 14.99 -19.37 20.39
N ALA A 31 14.76 -19.92 21.55
CA ALA A 31 13.90 -21.08 21.76
C ALA A 31 12.65 -20.60 22.53
N ILE A 32 11.50 -20.56 21.86
CA ILE A 32 10.27 -19.93 22.38
C ILE A 32 9.19 -21.00 22.49
N THR A 33 8.53 -21.06 23.65
CA THR A 33 7.32 -21.86 23.84
C THR A 33 6.19 -20.93 24.26
N ILE A 34 5.09 -20.89 23.48
CA ILE A 34 3.89 -20.12 23.79
C ILE A 34 2.71 -21.08 24.00
N THR A 35 1.92 -20.81 25.01
CA THR A 35 0.68 -21.52 25.34
C THR A 35 -0.48 -20.52 25.31
N PRO A 36 -1.20 -20.37 24.20
CA PRO A 36 -2.40 -19.54 24.16
C PRO A 36 -3.54 -20.17 24.97
N ASP A 37 -4.33 -19.34 25.61
CA ASP A 37 -5.60 -19.68 26.26
C ASP A 37 -6.71 -18.84 25.61
N LEU A 38 -7.31 -19.37 24.55
CA LEU A 38 -8.35 -18.68 23.77
C LEU A 38 -9.60 -18.33 24.59
N PRO A 39 -10.09 -19.18 25.52
CA PRO A 39 -11.20 -18.84 26.42
C PRO A 39 -10.93 -17.58 27.26
N THR A 40 -9.77 -17.49 27.91
CA THR A 40 -9.43 -16.38 28.83
C THR A 40 -8.76 -15.20 28.12
N GLU A 41 -8.47 -15.33 26.79
CA GLU A 41 -7.82 -14.31 25.97
C GLU A 41 -6.45 -13.92 26.50
N LYS A 42 -5.69 -14.90 27.01
CA LYS A 42 -4.34 -14.76 27.56
C LYS A 42 -3.39 -15.76 26.92
N PHE A 43 -2.12 -15.58 27.20
CA PHE A 43 -1.11 -16.61 26.90
C PHE A 43 -0.01 -16.59 27.95
N SER A 44 0.65 -17.73 28.13
CA SER A 44 1.89 -17.83 28.86
C SER A 44 3.04 -18.20 27.93
N GLY A 45 4.24 -17.75 28.24
CA GLY A 45 5.43 -17.99 27.45
C GLY A 45 6.67 -18.32 28.29
N ASN A 46 7.51 -19.15 27.70
CA ASN A 46 8.88 -19.38 28.20
C ASN A 46 9.82 -19.27 27.01
N GLU A 47 10.91 -18.55 27.18
CA GLU A 47 11.93 -18.47 26.16
C GLU A 47 13.34 -18.60 26.70
N THR A 48 14.23 -19.03 25.84
CA THR A 48 15.67 -18.97 26.05
C THR A 48 16.28 -18.21 24.88
N ILE A 49 16.99 -17.12 25.18
CA ILE A 49 17.68 -16.30 24.18
C ILE A 49 19.18 -16.53 24.35
N ASP A 50 19.81 -17.20 23.39
CA ASP A 50 21.26 -17.25 23.31
C ASP A 50 21.78 -15.94 22.73
N VAL A 51 22.72 -15.32 23.43
CA VAL A 51 23.28 -14.02 23.11
C VAL A 51 24.79 -14.01 23.04
N THR A 52 25.33 -13.11 22.26
CA THR A 52 26.74 -12.74 22.25
C THR A 52 26.93 -11.38 22.90
N VAL A 53 27.58 -11.36 24.05
CA VAL A 53 28.03 -10.13 24.73
C VAL A 53 29.30 -9.67 24.06
N LYS A 54 29.30 -8.48 23.45
CA LYS A 54 30.44 -7.89 22.72
C LYS A 54 31.38 -7.11 23.63
N GLU A 55 30.81 -6.45 24.63
CA GLU A 55 31.51 -5.58 25.58
C GLU A 55 31.06 -5.91 27.00
N PRO A 56 31.89 -5.70 28.03
CA PRO A 56 31.48 -5.91 29.42
C PRO A 56 30.26 -5.07 29.78
N VAL A 57 29.17 -5.70 30.24
CA VAL A 57 27.91 -5.03 30.63
C VAL A 57 27.43 -5.52 31.99
N ASP A 58 26.68 -4.70 32.72
CA ASP A 58 25.95 -5.12 33.91
C ASP A 58 24.45 -5.14 33.71
N THR A 59 23.99 -4.71 32.55
CA THR A 59 22.58 -4.56 32.18
C THR A 59 22.34 -5.07 30.77
N ILE A 60 21.28 -5.87 30.57
CA ILE A 60 20.76 -6.27 29.25
C ILE A 60 19.37 -5.65 29.11
N THR A 61 19.12 -4.94 28.02
CA THR A 61 17.84 -4.31 27.71
C THR A 61 17.20 -4.97 26.50
N LEU A 62 15.92 -5.32 26.61
CA LEU A 62 15.07 -5.87 25.56
C LEU A 62 13.86 -4.96 25.35
N HIS A 63 13.23 -5.05 24.19
CA HIS A 63 11.88 -4.54 24.01
C HIS A 63 10.87 -5.49 24.65
N SER A 64 9.89 -4.94 25.35
CA SER A 64 8.79 -5.67 25.99
C SER A 64 7.62 -4.72 26.22
N ALA A 65 6.44 -5.07 25.74
CA ALA A 65 5.22 -4.28 25.89
C ALA A 65 4.01 -5.19 26.16
N ASP A 66 3.16 -4.79 27.09
CA ASP A 66 1.95 -5.53 27.49
C ASP A 66 2.23 -6.98 27.98
N ILE A 67 3.46 -7.24 28.45
CA ILE A 67 3.95 -8.54 28.98
C ILE A 67 4.32 -8.39 30.44
N ILE A 68 3.94 -9.36 31.25
CA ILE A 68 4.35 -9.50 32.65
C ILE A 68 5.48 -10.53 32.71
N ILE A 69 6.70 -10.09 32.99
CA ILE A 69 7.86 -10.97 33.18
C ILE A 69 7.90 -11.44 34.64
N HIS A 70 7.90 -12.78 34.84
CA HIS A 70 7.88 -13.41 36.14
C HIS A 70 9.28 -13.74 36.66
N ASP A 71 10.13 -14.34 35.84
CA ASP A 71 11.47 -14.76 36.18
C ASP A 71 12.45 -14.54 35.05
N VAL A 72 13.68 -14.17 35.41
CA VAL A 72 14.79 -13.99 34.46
C VAL A 72 16.04 -14.59 35.05
N VAL A 73 16.70 -15.49 34.33
CA VAL A 73 17.97 -16.10 34.71
C VAL A 73 18.97 -16.00 33.58
N LEU A 74 20.11 -15.38 33.81
CA LEU A 74 21.23 -15.38 32.88
C LEU A 74 22.24 -16.46 33.23
N ALA A 75 22.57 -17.30 32.29
CA ALA A 75 23.70 -18.24 32.36
C ALA A 75 24.89 -17.68 31.54
N SER A 76 26.05 -17.47 32.21
CA SER A 76 27.28 -17.03 31.56
C SER A 76 28.47 -17.85 32.09
N GLY A 77 29.00 -18.75 31.24
CA GLY A 77 29.94 -19.79 31.63
C GLY A 77 29.31 -20.72 32.69
N SER A 78 29.93 -20.86 33.84
CA SER A 78 29.40 -21.66 34.96
C SER A 78 28.52 -20.87 35.94
N LYS A 79 28.31 -19.58 35.71
CA LYS A 79 27.54 -18.70 36.59
C LYS A 79 26.10 -18.60 36.16
N MET A 80 25.18 -18.66 37.15
CA MET A 80 23.77 -18.33 37.01
C MET A 80 23.49 -17.03 37.79
N MET A 81 22.81 -16.06 37.19
CA MET A 81 22.58 -14.75 37.76
C MET A 81 21.14 -14.33 37.56
N ASN A 82 20.52 -13.81 38.60
CA ASN A 82 19.18 -13.21 38.52
C ASN A 82 19.33 -11.68 38.58
N PRO A 83 18.65 -10.94 37.71
CA PRO A 83 18.72 -9.50 37.67
C PRO A 83 17.66 -8.83 38.56
N THR A 84 17.83 -7.54 38.76
CA THR A 84 16.70 -6.64 39.06
C THR A 84 16.05 -6.22 37.75
N ILE A 85 14.73 -6.40 37.65
CA ILE A 85 13.95 -6.05 36.45
C ILE A 85 13.39 -4.64 36.61
N THR A 86 13.55 -3.80 35.57
CA THR A 86 12.96 -2.46 35.52
C THR A 86 12.30 -2.25 34.17
N TYR A 87 11.20 -1.50 34.12
CA TYR A 87 10.44 -1.23 32.89
C TYR A 87 10.51 0.25 32.52
N ASP A 88 10.76 0.52 31.27
CA ASP A 88 10.57 1.82 30.62
C ASP A 88 9.34 1.71 29.71
N VAL A 89 8.15 1.90 30.30
CA VAL A 89 6.87 1.72 29.60
C VAL A 89 6.71 2.67 28.42
N PRO A 90 7.09 3.96 28.48
CA PRO A 90 7.01 4.85 27.32
C PRO A 90 7.82 4.39 26.10
N ASN A 91 8.97 3.73 26.33
CA ASN A 91 9.84 3.22 25.27
C ASN A 91 9.64 1.71 24.99
N GLU A 92 8.66 1.07 25.65
CA GLU A 92 8.34 -0.35 25.51
C GLU A 92 9.57 -1.26 25.76
N MET A 93 10.34 -0.98 26.84
CA MET A 93 11.58 -1.69 27.18
C MET A 93 11.53 -2.32 28.58
N ALA A 94 12.22 -3.45 28.73
CA ALA A 94 12.56 -4.08 30.00
C ALA A 94 14.08 -4.18 30.12
N SER A 95 14.63 -3.72 31.25
CA SER A 95 16.06 -3.79 31.54
C SER A 95 16.33 -4.75 32.70
N PHE A 96 17.31 -5.63 32.51
CA PHE A 96 17.76 -6.66 33.45
C PHE A 96 19.13 -6.28 34.00
N LYS A 97 19.17 -5.71 35.19
CA LYS A 97 20.40 -5.27 35.87
C LYS A 97 20.94 -6.36 36.79
N PHE A 98 22.13 -6.86 36.48
CA PHE A 98 22.83 -7.90 37.25
C PHE A 98 23.75 -7.31 38.31
N GLY A 99 23.93 -8.01 39.45
CA GLY A 99 24.79 -7.58 40.55
C GLY A 99 26.29 -7.65 40.24
N GLN A 100 26.70 -8.12 39.08
CA GLN A 100 28.07 -8.19 38.61
C GLN A 100 28.15 -8.03 37.09
N THR A 101 29.33 -7.62 36.62
CA THR A 101 29.60 -7.44 35.21
C THR A 101 29.60 -8.79 34.47
N ILE A 102 28.90 -8.85 33.33
CA ILE A 102 28.89 -9.96 32.41
C ILE A 102 30.04 -9.75 31.41
N PRO A 103 31.02 -10.69 31.35
CA PRO A 103 32.15 -10.54 30.44
C PRO A 103 31.73 -10.79 28.99
N PRO A 104 32.51 -10.30 28.00
CA PRO A 104 32.32 -10.65 26.59
C PRO A 104 32.35 -12.17 26.38
N GLY A 105 31.47 -12.65 25.50
CA GLY A 105 31.35 -14.09 25.19
C GLY A 105 29.90 -14.53 25.04
N LYS A 106 29.67 -15.83 24.99
CA LYS A 106 28.34 -16.41 24.88
C LYS A 106 27.65 -16.46 26.24
N ALA A 107 26.36 -16.13 26.23
CA ALA A 107 25.50 -16.23 27.39
C ALA A 107 24.08 -16.67 26.94
N SER A 108 23.27 -17.12 27.89
CA SER A 108 21.90 -17.58 27.62
C SER A 108 20.95 -16.97 28.64
N LEU A 109 19.93 -16.29 28.19
CA LEU A 109 18.93 -15.60 28.98
C LEU A 109 17.62 -16.39 28.94
N ARG A 110 17.17 -16.90 30.09
CA ARG A 110 15.89 -17.59 30.25
C ARG A 110 14.88 -16.64 30.85
N ILE A 111 13.69 -16.57 30.25
CA ILE A 111 12.62 -15.66 30.66
C ILE A 111 11.31 -16.45 30.70
N SER A 112 10.53 -16.29 31.79
CA SER A 112 9.14 -16.73 31.84
C SER A 112 8.21 -15.51 31.95
N PHE A 113 7.08 -15.55 31.24
CA PHE A 113 6.20 -14.41 31.11
C PHE A 113 4.76 -14.80 30.80
N ASP A 114 3.85 -13.85 31.07
CA ASP A 114 2.45 -13.91 30.63
C ASP A 114 2.10 -12.67 29.82
N GLY A 115 1.14 -12.81 28.91
CA GLY A 115 0.59 -11.74 28.11
C GLY A 115 -0.90 -11.89 27.84
N ILE A 116 -1.45 -10.92 27.13
CA ILE A 116 -2.85 -10.92 26.71
C ILE A 116 -2.95 -11.04 25.19
N LEU A 117 -3.92 -11.80 24.70
CA LEU A 117 -4.27 -11.81 23.29
C LEU A 117 -4.94 -10.47 22.96
N GLN A 118 -4.21 -9.62 22.25
CA GLN A 118 -4.63 -8.25 21.96
C GLN A 118 -5.91 -8.22 21.13
N SER A 119 -6.73 -7.19 21.30
CA SER A 119 -7.92 -6.94 20.44
C SER A 119 -7.64 -5.98 19.27
N GLN A 120 -6.44 -5.43 19.19
CA GLN A 120 -6.02 -4.38 18.25
C GLN A 120 -5.28 -4.92 17.02
N LEU A 121 -5.53 -6.14 16.59
CA LEU A 121 -4.99 -6.79 15.38
C LEU A 121 -3.46 -6.67 15.20
N ARG A 122 -2.70 -6.69 16.31
CA ARG A 122 -1.23 -6.57 16.34
C ARG A 122 -0.63 -7.30 17.54
N GLY A 123 0.64 -7.63 17.48
CA GLY A 123 1.28 -8.51 18.44
C GLY A 123 0.74 -9.93 18.29
N LEU A 124 0.67 -10.68 19.39
CA LEU A 124 -0.10 -11.93 19.43
C LEU A 124 -1.54 -11.56 19.84
N TYR A 125 -2.46 -11.63 18.88
CA TYR A 125 -3.81 -11.10 19.04
C TYR A 125 -4.91 -12.13 18.79
N LEU A 126 -6.13 -11.76 19.18
CA LEU A 126 -7.33 -12.55 19.04
C LEU A 126 -8.04 -12.19 17.74
N SER A 127 -8.05 -13.11 16.78
CA SER A 127 -8.93 -13.08 15.62
C SER A 127 -10.13 -13.97 15.89
N LYS A 128 -11.31 -13.62 15.35
CA LYS A 128 -12.53 -14.37 15.66
C LYS A 128 -13.50 -14.45 14.46
N THR A 129 -14.22 -15.55 14.42
CA THR A 129 -15.43 -15.67 13.62
C THR A 129 -16.65 -15.65 14.55
N ALA A 130 -17.87 -15.72 13.98
CA ALA A 130 -19.07 -15.91 14.78
C ALA A 130 -19.07 -17.23 15.61
N LYS A 131 -18.22 -18.20 15.24
CA LYS A 131 -18.21 -19.54 15.83
C LYS A 131 -17.00 -19.81 16.73
N ARG A 132 -15.87 -19.14 16.49
CA ARG A 132 -14.59 -19.52 17.11
C ARG A 132 -13.59 -18.35 17.19
N LYS A 133 -12.67 -18.47 18.19
CA LYS A 133 -11.51 -17.60 18.39
C LYS A 133 -10.24 -18.29 17.84
N TYR A 134 -9.30 -17.47 17.39
CA TYR A 134 -7.97 -17.86 16.88
C TYR A 134 -6.92 -16.98 17.53
N ALA A 135 -5.74 -17.53 17.85
CA ALA A 135 -4.58 -16.71 18.19
C ALA A 135 -3.69 -16.58 16.96
N VAL A 136 -3.35 -15.35 16.58
CA VAL A 136 -2.58 -15.05 15.37
C VAL A 136 -1.61 -13.90 15.63
N THR A 137 -0.56 -13.79 14.84
CA THR A 137 0.45 -12.74 14.99
C THR A 137 0.41 -11.71 13.86
N GLN A 138 0.67 -10.45 14.22
CA GLN A 138 1.09 -9.36 13.32
C GLN A 138 2.17 -8.56 14.04
N PHE A 139 3.42 -8.68 13.60
CA PHE A 139 4.55 -8.10 14.31
C PHE A 139 5.16 -6.88 13.64
N GLU A 140 4.99 -6.72 12.35
CA GLU A 140 5.51 -5.55 11.67
C GLU A 140 4.71 -4.28 12.04
N PRO A 141 5.42 -3.15 12.28
CA PRO A 141 6.88 -3.05 12.29
C PRO A 141 7.55 -3.40 13.63
N THR A 142 6.91 -3.20 14.79
CA THR A 142 7.56 -3.25 16.10
C THR A 142 6.68 -3.89 17.19
N ASP A 143 5.92 -4.92 16.84
CA ASP A 143 4.95 -5.54 17.74
C ASP A 143 5.30 -6.99 18.17
N ALA A 144 6.48 -7.55 17.76
CA ALA A 144 6.98 -8.81 18.31
C ALA A 144 7.17 -8.72 19.84
N ARG A 145 7.57 -7.57 20.36
CA ARG A 145 7.70 -7.22 21.77
C ARG A 145 6.42 -7.36 22.59
N ARG A 146 5.24 -7.54 21.93
CA ARG A 146 3.94 -7.79 22.57
C ARG A 146 3.60 -9.28 22.66
N ALA A 147 4.42 -10.13 22.06
CA ALA A 147 4.28 -11.59 22.10
C ALA A 147 5.38 -12.25 22.95
N PHE A 148 6.59 -11.71 22.93
CA PHE A 148 7.73 -12.18 23.73
C PHE A 148 8.76 -11.06 23.91
N PRO A 149 9.47 -10.97 25.05
CA PRO A 149 10.58 -10.04 25.24
C PRO A 149 11.67 -10.27 24.19
N SER A 150 12.13 -9.26 23.50
CA SER A 150 12.99 -9.49 22.33
C SER A 150 13.90 -8.31 21.98
N PHE A 151 14.96 -8.62 21.23
CA PHE A 151 15.75 -7.61 20.53
C PHE A 151 15.01 -7.23 19.23
N ASP A 152 13.90 -6.50 19.38
CA ASP A 152 12.92 -6.22 18.33
C ASP A 152 13.38 -5.08 17.41
N GLU A 153 14.51 -5.32 16.72
CA GLU A 153 15.07 -4.44 15.68
C GLU A 153 15.41 -5.23 14.41
N PRO A 154 15.20 -4.69 13.19
CA PRO A 154 15.43 -5.42 11.93
C PRO A 154 16.84 -5.98 11.79
N ALA A 155 17.85 -5.27 12.32
CA ALA A 155 19.25 -5.68 12.24
C ALA A 155 19.66 -6.80 13.23
N MET A 156 18.76 -7.17 14.16
CA MET A 156 19.00 -8.20 15.19
C MET A 156 18.53 -9.59 14.73
N LYS A 157 18.95 -10.02 13.52
CA LYS A 157 18.56 -11.33 12.96
C LYS A 157 19.06 -12.49 13.80
N SER A 158 18.16 -13.44 14.06
CA SER A 158 18.44 -14.68 14.83
C SER A 158 17.75 -15.87 14.18
N THR A 159 18.10 -17.08 14.65
CA THR A 159 17.32 -18.29 14.35
C THR A 159 16.29 -18.51 15.45
N PHE A 160 15.18 -19.19 15.12
CA PHE A 160 14.08 -19.42 16.05
C PHE A 160 13.69 -20.89 16.07
N ASP A 161 13.63 -21.46 17.29
CA ASP A 161 12.92 -22.70 17.61
C ASP A 161 11.58 -22.34 18.25
N ILE A 162 10.48 -22.63 17.57
CA ILE A 162 9.14 -22.28 18.02
C ILE A 162 8.40 -23.54 18.43
N THR A 163 7.76 -23.52 19.59
CA THR A 163 6.84 -24.55 20.07
C THR A 163 5.53 -23.88 20.50
N LEU A 164 4.41 -24.36 19.99
CA LEU A 164 3.08 -23.90 20.37
C LEU A 164 2.36 -25.05 21.11
N VAL A 165 1.95 -24.79 22.36
CA VAL A 165 1.18 -25.74 23.17
C VAL A 165 -0.29 -25.36 23.04
N VAL A 166 -1.07 -26.21 22.35
CA VAL A 166 -2.44 -25.91 21.92
C VAL A 166 -3.43 -26.94 22.44
N ASP A 167 -4.72 -26.62 22.42
CA ASP A 167 -5.77 -27.54 22.81
C ASP A 167 -5.95 -28.65 21.78
N ASN A 168 -6.34 -29.86 22.23
CA ASN A 168 -6.64 -30.96 21.33
C ASN A 168 -7.74 -30.56 20.33
N GLY A 169 -7.49 -30.80 19.05
CA GLY A 169 -8.37 -30.39 17.95
C GLY A 169 -8.02 -29.06 17.31
N ASP A 170 -7.09 -28.29 17.90
CA ASP A 170 -6.44 -27.17 17.22
C ASP A 170 -5.21 -27.64 16.46
N THR A 171 -4.85 -26.91 15.44
CA THR A 171 -3.55 -27.00 14.76
C THR A 171 -2.78 -25.70 14.98
N ALA A 172 -1.49 -25.75 14.66
CA ALA A 172 -0.65 -24.57 14.69
C ALA A 172 0.15 -24.43 13.39
N ILE A 173 0.39 -23.20 12.99
CA ILE A 173 1.21 -22.83 11.84
C ILE A 173 2.28 -21.84 12.31
N SER A 174 3.52 -22.02 11.82
CA SER A 174 4.62 -21.11 12.08
C SER A 174 5.56 -21.07 10.86
N ASN A 175 6.68 -20.34 10.96
CA ASN A 175 7.65 -20.17 9.88
C ASN A 175 8.23 -21.50 9.37
N GLY A 176 8.63 -22.40 10.29
CA GLY A 176 9.18 -23.72 9.95
C GLY A 176 8.10 -24.76 9.68
N ALA A 177 8.48 -25.86 9.03
CA ALA A 177 7.65 -27.06 8.95
C ALA A 177 7.55 -27.74 10.32
N ILE A 178 6.45 -28.48 10.59
CA ILE A 178 6.29 -29.23 11.83
C ILE A 178 7.40 -30.28 11.94
N ALA A 179 8.11 -30.26 13.06
CA ALA A 179 9.17 -31.22 13.39
C ALA A 179 8.68 -32.33 14.33
N ALA A 180 7.76 -32.01 15.25
CA ALA A 180 7.15 -32.94 16.16
C ALA A 180 5.79 -32.43 16.65
N ASP A 181 4.90 -33.36 16.95
CA ASP A 181 3.62 -33.12 17.61
C ASP A 181 3.48 -34.16 18.71
N THR A 182 3.44 -33.72 19.96
CA THR A 182 3.54 -34.59 21.13
C THR A 182 2.55 -34.18 22.22
N PRO A 183 1.98 -35.14 23.01
CA PRO A 183 1.13 -34.80 24.14
C PRO A 183 1.83 -33.85 25.13
N ALA A 184 1.10 -32.84 25.62
CA ALA A 184 1.62 -31.84 26.56
C ALA A 184 0.71 -31.63 27.79
N GLY A 185 0.22 -32.70 28.33
CA GLY A 185 -0.68 -32.74 29.48
C GLY A 185 -2.16 -32.97 29.10
N PRO A 186 -3.06 -32.90 30.07
CA PRO A 186 -4.48 -33.15 29.82
C PRO A 186 -5.10 -32.18 28.82
N GLY A 187 -5.63 -32.71 27.73
CA GLY A 187 -6.34 -31.88 26.73
C GLY A 187 -5.47 -31.02 25.82
N LYS A 188 -4.12 -31.13 25.93
CA LYS A 188 -3.17 -30.32 25.14
C LYS A 188 -2.11 -31.16 24.45
N HIS A 189 -1.58 -30.62 23.34
CA HIS A 189 -0.41 -31.13 22.66
C HIS A 189 0.56 -30.01 22.30
N ALA A 190 1.84 -30.33 22.16
CA ALA A 190 2.90 -29.42 21.79
C ALA A 190 3.36 -29.65 20.36
N ILE A 191 3.20 -28.65 19.52
CA ILE A 191 3.63 -28.66 18.12
C ILE A 191 4.95 -27.89 18.05
N ARG A 192 6.04 -28.62 17.80
CA ARG A 192 7.38 -28.04 17.62
C ARG A 192 7.69 -27.93 16.13
N PHE A 193 8.17 -26.76 15.74
CA PHE A 193 8.57 -26.48 14.36
C PHE A 193 10.09 -26.68 14.17
N ARG A 194 10.51 -26.85 12.92
CA ARG A 194 11.94 -26.86 12.55
C ARG A 194 12.52 -25.48 12.79
N THR A 195 13.79 -25.43 13.20
CA THR A 195 14.55 -24.18 13.37
C THR A 195 14.49 -23.36 12.09
N THR A 196 14.22 -22.06 12.24
CA THR A 196 14.16 -21.14 11.11
C THR A 196 15.56 -20.84 10.56
N GLN A 197 15.61 -20.28 9.35
CA GLN A 197 16.77 -19.52 8.91
C GLN A 197 16.90 -18.24 9.77
N LYS A 198 17.99 -17.47 9.60
CA LYS A 198 18.12 -16.17 10.28
C LYS A 198 17.06 -15.19 9.81
N LEU A 199 16.23 -14.74 10.74
CA LEU A 199 15.11 -13.81 10.54
C LEU A 199 15.22 -12.62 11.50
N SER A 200 14.62 -11.51 11.13
CA SER A 200 14.26 -10.44 12.06
C SER A 200 13.01 -10.82 12.84
N THR A 201 12.85 -10.29 14.05
CA THR A 201 11.71 -10.63 14.93
C THR A 201 10.34 -10.35 14.29
N TYR A 202 10.23 -9.28 13.50
CA TYR A 202 8.97 -8.90 12.87
C TYR A 202 8.44 -9.91 11.85
N LEU A 203 9.27 -10.85 11.37
CA LEU A 203 8.93 -11.90 10.41
C LEU A 203 8.48 -13.23 11.07
N VAL A 204 8.50 -13.30 12.39
CA VAL A 204 8.08 -14.50 13.12
C VAL A 204 6.56 -14.60 13.11
N ALA A 205 6.06 -15.81 12.81
CA ALA A 205 4.63 -16.10 12.78
C ALA A 205 4.26 -17.21 13.77
N MET A 206 3.15 -17.02 14.48
CA MET A 206 2.54 -17.99 15.39
C MET A 206 1.02 -17.95 15.23
N LEU A 207 0.41 -19.04 14.73
CA LEU A 207 -1.02 -19.10 14.48
C LEU A 207 -1.58 -20.39 15.10
N VAL A 208 -2.71 -20.27 15.79
CA VAL A 208 -3.40 -21.38 16.48
C VAL A 208 -4.89 -21.33 16.18
N GLY A 209 -5.44 -22.47 15.80
CA GLY A 209 -6.85 -22.66 15.51
C GLY A 209 -7.12 -23.94 14.71
N ASP A 210 -8.35 -24.12 14.23
CA ASP A 210 -8.79 -25.29 13.48
C ASP A 210 -8.63 -25.11 11.95
N PHE A 211 -7.54 -24.49 11.51
CA PHE A 211 -7.27 -24.21 10.09
C PHE A 211 -7.33 -25.45 9.22
N GLN A 212 -7.97 -25.33 8.05
CA GLN A 212 -8.00 -26.33 6.99
C GLN A 212 -7.31 -25.79 5.75
N CYS A 213 -6.56 -26.64 5.05
CA CYS A 213 -5.71 -26.21 3.94
C CYS A 213 -5.99 -27.00 2.67
N VAL A 214 -5.84 -26.33 1.52
CA VAL A 214 -5.57 -26.96 0.23
C VAL A 214 -4.08 -26.90 -0.05
N SER A 215 -3.57 -27.89 -0.78
CA SER A 215 -2.13 -28.04 -1.00
C SER A 215 -1.78 -28.06 -2.48
N GLY A 216 -0.57 -27.60 -2.79
CA GLY A 216 0.10 -27.70 -4.06
C GLY A 216 1.61 -27.68 -3.86
N GLY A 217 2.37 -27.26 -4.85
CA GLY A 217 3.81 -27.14 -4.73
C GLY A 217 4.50 -26.88 -6.05
N VAL A 218 5.71 -26.36 -5.98
CA VAL A 218 6.59 -26.13 -7.13
C VAL A 218 7.99 -26.64 -6.80
N ASP A 219 8.59 -27.41 -7.69
CA ASP A 219 9.83 -28.14 -7.46
C ASP A 219 9.72 -29.00 -6.17
N ASP A 220 10.59 -28.75 -5.17
CA ASP A 220 10.60 -29.40 -3.85
C ASP A 220 9.96 -28.53 -2.73
N ILE A 221 9.32 -27.41 -3.08
CA ILE A 221 8.67 -26.50 -2.14
C ILE A 221 7.19 -26.86 -2.01
N PRO A 222 6.74 -27.41 -0.86
CA PRO A 222 5.32 -27.59 -0.59
C PRO A 222 4.66 -26.24 -0.32
N ILE A 223 3.47 -26.05 -0.91
CA ILE A 223 2.64 -24.85 -0.76
C ILE A 223 1.30 -25.27 -0.15
N ARG A 224 0.84 -24.54 0.87
CA ARG A 224 -0.50 -24.71 1.42
C ARG A 224 -1.21 -23.36 1.48
N VAL A 225 -2.50 -23.36 1.16
CA VAL A 225 -3.39 -22.23 1.42
C VAL A 225 -4.37 -22.64 2.50
N CYS A 226 -4.33 -21.97 3.64
CA CYS A 226 -5.06 -22.32 4.83
C CYS A 226 -6.10 -21.25 5.18
N SER A 227 -7.27 -21.69 5.67
CA SER A 227 -8.37 -20.82 6.07
C SER A 227 -9.17 -21.46 7.21
N VAL A 228 -10.14 -20.72 7.72
CA VAL A 228 -11.15 -21.29 8.65
C VAL A 228 -11.91 -22.44 7.96
N PRO A 229 -12.45 -23.40 8.72
CA PRO A 229 -13.15 -24.56 8.17
C PRO A 229 -14.30 -24.18 7.23
N GLY A 230 -14.37 -24.87 6.08
CA GLY A 230 -15.40 -24.66 5.06
C GLY A 230 -15.04 -23.63 3.99
N MET A 231 -13.90 -22.93 4.12
CA MET A 231 -13.44 -21.93 3.14
C MET A 231 -12.19 -22.37 2.36
N GLN A 232 -11.65 -23.55 2.65
CA GLN A 232 -10.37 -24.01 2.08
C GLN A 232 -10.39 -24.13 0.55
N ASP A 233 -11.52 -24.48 -0.05
CA ASP A 233 -11.65 -24.60 -1.51
C ASP A 233 -11.50 -23.26 -2.25
N LEU A 234 -11.78 -22.14 -1.59
CA LEU A 234 -11.56 -20.80 -2.11
C LEU A 234 -10.07 -20.43 -2.21
N GLY A 235 -9.18 -21.27 -1.67
CA GLY A 235 -7.73 -21.09 -1.75
C GLY A 235 -7.07 -21.66 -3.01
N LYS A 236 -7.80 -22.38 -3.88
CA LYS A 236 -7.22 -23.08 -5.04
C LYS A 236 -6.52 -22.15 -6.02
N PHE A 237 -7.13 -21.03 -6.35
CA PHE A 237 -6.51 -20.00 -7.21
C PHE A 237 -5.21 -19.44 -6.61
N ALA A 238 -5.20 -19.23 -5.29
CA ALA A 238 -4.04 -18.74 -4.58
C ALA A 238 -2.85 -19.72 -4.62
N VAL A 239 -3.11 -21.04 -4.60
CA VAL A 239 -2.06 -22.06 -4.82
C VAL A 239 -1.40 -21.86 -6.18
N THR A 240 -2.19 -21.76 -7.25
CA THR A 240 -1.67 -21.60 -8.62
C THR A 240 -0.91 -20.30 -8.80
N ALA A 241 -1.40 -19.20 -8.20
CA ALA A 241 -0.72 -17.90 -8.23
C ALA A 241 0.63 -17.94 -7.49
N ALA A 242 0.70 -18.69 -6.37
CA ALA A 242 1.93 -18.87 -5.60
C ALA A 242 2.96 -19.72 -6.38
N GLU A 243 2.52 -20.82 -6.99
CA GLU A 243 3.36 -21.68 -7.84
C GLU A 243 3.97 -20.89 -9.00
N ALA A 244 3.16 -20.08 -9.71
CA ALA A 244 3.62 -19.22 -10.80
C ALA A 244 4.64 -18.18 -10.31
N SER A 245 4.38 -17.55 -9.17
CA SER A 245 5.24 -16.51 -8.59
C SER A 245 6.60 -17.06 -8.15
N ILE A 246 6.64 -18.18 -7.39
CA ILE A 246 7.88 -18.83 -6.97
C ILE A 246 8.69 -19.29 -8.18
N SER A 247 8.03 -19.96 -9.15
CA SER A 247 8.71 -20.43 -10.37
C SER A 247 9.35 -19.29 -11.16
N PHE A 248 8.72 -18.13 -11.20
CA PHE A 248 9.28 -16.93 -11.82
C PHE A 248 10.46 -16.38 -11.02
N TYR A 249 10.30 -16.16 -9.71
CA TYR A 249 11.30 -15.52 -8.86
C TYR A 249 12.56 -16.35 -8.71
N ASP A 250 12.45 -17.67 -8.57
CA ASP A 250 13.60 -18.60 -8.57
C ASP A 250 14.50 -18.40 -9.78
N LYS A 251 13.88 -18.28 -10.97
CA LYS A 251 14.62 -18.06 -12.24
C LYS A 251 15.14 -16.63 -12.34
N TYR A 252 14.35 -15.65 -11.95
CA TYR A 252 14.71 -14.25 -12.07
C TYR A 252 15.86 -13.89 -11.14
N TYR A 253 15.77 -14.28 -9.86
CA TYR A 253 16.82 -13.99 -8.87
C TYR A 253 18.04 -14.94 -8.96
N GLY A 254 17.85 -16.15 -9.50
CA GLY A 254 18.89 -17.18 -9.52
C GLY A 254 19.21 -17.72 -8.12
N ILE A 255 18.34 -17.53 -7.17
CA ILE A 255 18.40 -18.03 -5.78
C ILE A 255 17.05 -18.71 -5.54
N LYS A 256 17.10 -20.02 -5.21
CA LYS A 256 15.91 -20.82 -4.89
C LYS A 256 15.19 -20.25 -3.67
N TYR A 257 13.89 -20.48 -3.60
CA TYR A 257 13.07 -20.10 -2.45
C TYR A 257 13.72 -20.52 -1.12
N PRO A 258 13.96 -19.57 -0.17
CA PRO A 258 14.93 -19.82 0.90
C PRO A 258 14.34 -20.52 2.14
N PHE A 259 13.01 -20.66 2.29
CA PHE A 259 12.40 -21.08 3.57
C PHE A 259 11.80 -22.49 3.57
N GLY A 260 11.99 -23.28 2.52
CA GLY A 260 11.72 -24.73 2.46
C GLY A 260 10.25 -25.15 2.42
N LYS A 261 9.31 -24.31 2.78
CA LYS A 261 7.84 -24.45 2.63
C LYS A 261 7.19 -23.10 2.55
N LEU A 262 5.98 -23.03 1.98
CA LEU A 262 5.18 -21.81 1.97
C LEU A 262 3.75 -22.11 2.39
N ASP A 263 3.32 -21.47 3.48
CA ASP A 263 1.92 -21.40 3.86
C ASP A 263 1.38 -19.99 3.59
N LEU A 264 0.21 -19.89 2.98
CA LEU A 264 -0.57 -18.69 2.76
C LEU A 264 -1.82 -18.81 3.62
N ILE A 265 -2.02 -17.94 4.60
CA ILE A 265 -3.02 -18.15 5.63
C ILE A 265 -4.04 -17.01 5.63
N ALA A 266 -5.32 -17.31 5.33
CA ALA A 266 -6.42 -16.37 5.40
C ALA A 266 -6.89 -16.19 6.84
N ILE A 267 -6.73 -14.98 7.36
CA ILE A 267 -7.10 -14.61 8.72
C ILE A 267 -8.46 -13.86 8.71
N PRO A 268 -9.41 -14.23 9.57
CA PRO A 268 -10.71 -13.58 9.62
C PRO A 268 -10.64 -12.08 9.95
N ASP A 269 -9.83 -11.70 10.93
CA ASP A 269 -9.60 -10.30 11.31
C ASP A 269 -8.12 -9.96 11.12
N PHE A 270 -7.81 -9.18 10.08
CA PHE A 270 -6.48 -8.76 9.71
C PHE A 270 -6.50 -7.31 9.17
N GLU A 271 -5.72 -6.40 9.78
CA GLU A 271 -5.79 -4.96 9.49
C GLU A 271 -5.24 -4.62 8.10
N ALA A 272 -4.08 -5.15 7.77
CA ALA A 272 -3.42 -4.96 6.47
C ALA A 272 -4.05 -5.82 5.35
N GLY A 273 -3.51 -5.77 4.15
CA GLY A 273 -3.83 -6.69 3.06
C GLY A 273 -3.20 -8.06 3.27
N ALA A 274 -1.90 -8.06 3.53
CA ALA A 274 -1.12 -9.25 3.86
C ALA A 274 0.12 -8.89 4.68
N MET A 275 0.93 -9.90 5.04
CA MET A 275 2.19 -9.78 5.76
C MET A 275 3.12 -10.94 5.38
N GLU A 276 4.33 -10.61 5.00
CA GLU A 276 5.34 -11.47 4.40
C GLU A 276 6.05 -12.44 5.37
N ASN A 277 5.51 -12.75 6.54
CA ASN A 277 6.21 -13.64 7.51
C ASN A 277 6.90 -14.82 6.81
N ALA A 278 8.19 -14.98 7.02
CA ALA A 278 9.03 -15.94 6.27
C ALA A 278 8.46 -17.35 6.28
N GLY A 279 8.08 -17.88 5.12
CA GLY A 279 7.48 -19.20 4.96
C GLY A 279 6.05 -19.37 5.48
N ALA A 280 5.41 -18.32 6.04
CA ALA A 280 4.06 -18.37 6.63
C ALA A 280 3.32 -17.04 6.46
N ILE A 281 3.07 -16.64 5.22
CA ILE A 281 2.47 -15.37 4.82
C ILE A 281 1.02 -15.32 5.28
N THR A 282 0.67 -14.27 6.04
CA THR A 282 -0.71 -14.05 6.49
C THR A 282 -1.43 -13.04 5.61
N PHE A 283 -2.72 -13.26 5.41
CA PHE A 283 -3.56 -12.42 4.54
C PHE A 283 -4.88 -12.08 5.22
N ARG A 284 -5.39 -10.91 4.92
CA ARG A 284 -6.82 -10.66 5.08
C ARG A 284 -7.60 -11.69 4.22
N ASP A 285 -8.65 -12.28 4.76
CA ASP A 285 -9.45 -13.30 4.06
C ASP A 285 -9.85 -12.87 2.64
N THR A 286 -10.25 -11.62 2.48
CA THR A 286 -10.62 -11.03 1.17
C THR A 286 -9.42 -10.78 0.25
N ALA A 287 -8.19 -10.81 0.69
CA ALA A 287 -7.00 -10.63 -0.14
C ALA A 287 -6.42 -11.96 -0.67
N LEU A 288 -6.94 -13.11 -0.21
CA LEU A 288 -6.45 -14.44 -0.56
C LEU A 288 -7.54 -15.35 -1.12
N LEU A 289 -8.73 -15.38 -0.48
CA LEU A 289 -9.78 -16.33 -0.80
C LEU A 289 -10.64 -15.81 -1.96
N LEU A 290 -10.88 -16.69 -2.92
CA LEU A 290 -11.53 -16.38 -4.17
C LEU A 290 -12.34 -17.56 -4.69
N ASP A 291 -13.59 -17.36 -5.07
CA ASP A 291 -14.34 -18.30 -5.88
C ASP A 291 -13.97 -18.10 -7.36
N ASP A 292 -12.98 -18.84 -7.84
CA ASP A 292 -12.40 -18.66 -9.16
C ASP A 292 -13.42 -18.78 -10.31
N ALA A 293 -14.45 -19.58 -10.13
CA ALA A 293 -15.50 -19.79 -11.14
C ALA A 293 -16.43 -18.56 -11.30
N HIS A 294 -16.57 -17.74 -10.25
CA HIS A 294 -17.51 -16.62 -10.21
C HIS A 294 -16.86 -15.28 -9.92
N ALA A 295 -15.54 -15.23 -9.76
CA ALA A 295 -14.82 -13.99 -9.50
C ALA A 295 -14.62 -13.17 -10.77
N SER A 296 -14.58 -11.85 -10.62
CA SER A 296 -14.16 -10.97 -11.70
C SER A 296 -12.65 -11.09 -11.97
N VAL A 297 -12.23 -10.85 -13.21
CA VAL A 297 -10.80 -10.81 -13.57
C VAL A 297 -10.05 -9.74 -12.76
N GLU A 298 -10.69 -8.62 -12.46
CA GLU A 298 -10.12 -7.60 -11.58
C GLU A 298 -9.82 -8.16 -10.19
N ARG A 299 -10.71 -9.01 -9.68
CA ARG A 299 -10.54 -9.70 -8.39
C ARG A 299 -9.41 -10.73 -8.43
N GLN A 300 -9.37 -11.58 -9.47
CA GLN A 300 -8.27 -12.53 -9.70
C GLN A 300 -6.91 -11.81 -9.76
N ARG A 301 -6.83 -10.70 -10.52
CA ARG A 301 -5.61 -9.85 -10.60
C ARG A 301 -5.22 -9.26 -9.25
N GLY A 302 -6.19 -8.78 -8.47
CA GLY A 302 -5.95 -8.23 -7.15
C GLY A 302 -5.35 -9.27 -6.19
N VAL A 303 -5.94 -10.46 -6.11
CA VAL A 303 -5.43 -11.57 -5.31
C VAL A 303 -4.03 -12.01 -5.78
N ALA A 304 -3.86 -12.23 -7.09
CA ALA A 304 -2.57 -12.62 -7.66
C ALA A 304 -1.47 -11.55 -7.41
N SER A 305 -1.83 -10.27 -7.52
CA SER A 305 -0.89 -9.17 -7.25
C SER A 305 -0.45 -9.14 -5.78
N THR A 306 -1.37 -9.32 -4.83
CA THR A 306 -1.02 -9.40 -3.42
C THR A 306 -0.11 -10.61 -3.15
N ILE A 307 -0.44 -11.78 -3.68
CA ILE A 307 0.39 -12.99 -3.53
C ILE A 307 1.79 -12.79 -4.12
N ALA A 308 1.89 -12.21 -5.32
CA ALA A 308 3.18 -11.95 -5.96
C ALA A 308 4.02 -10.94 -5.15
N HIS A 309 3.41 -9.91 -4.56
CA HIS A 309 4.05 -8.95 -3.68
C HIS A 309 4.65 -9.64 -2.45
N GLU A 310 3.83 -10.39 -1.71
CA GLU A 310 4.26 -11.08 -0.48
C GLU A 310 5.34 -12.15 -0.76
N ILE A 311 5.26 -12.85 -1.89
CA ILE A 311 6.29 -13.82 -2.27
C ILE A 311 7.60 -13.12 -2.68
N ALA A 312 7.55 -11.93 -3.30
CA ALA A 312 8.75 -11.16 -3.61
C ALA A 312 9.53 -10.78 -2.34
N HIS A 313 8.83 -10.48 -1.26
CA HIS A 313 9.40 -10.20 0.06
C HIS A 313 10.25 -11.34 0.60
N GLN A 314 9.98 -12.60 0.25
CA GLN A 314 10.78 -13.73 0.74
C GLN A 314 12.27 -13.59 0.34
N TRP A 315 12.60 -12.75 -0.66
CA TRP A 315 13.96 -12.33 -1.00
C TRP A 315 14.24 -10.89 -0.55
N PHE A 316 13.31 -9.94 -0.82
CA PHE A 316 13.46 -8.52 -0.45
C PHE A 316 12.65 -8.19 0.81
N GLY A 317 13.26 -8.29 1.96
CA GLY A 317 12.65 -8.17 3.28
C GLY A 317 13.08 -9.29 4.20
N ASP A 318 12.97 -10.55 3.73
CA ASP A 318 13.22 -11.74 4.54
C ASP A 318 14.66 -12.24 4.39
N LEU A 319 15.06 -12.64 3.17
CA LEU A 319 16.44 -13.07 2.92
C LEU A 319 17.42 -11.93 3.15
N VAL A 320 17.13 -10.75 2.58
CA VAL A 320 17.89 -9.51 2.76
C VAL A 320 16.95 -8.48 3.38
N THR A 321 17.20 -8.05 4.60
CA THR A 321 16.37 -7.11 5.35
C THR A 321 17.08 -5.75 5.48
N MET A 322 16.35 -4.64 5.50
CA MET A 322 16.92 -3.32 5.81
C MET A 322 17.61 -3.33 7.18
N LYS A 323 18.62 -2.47 7.36
CA LYS A 323 19.32 -2.28 8.64
C LYS A 323 18.45 -1.56 9.67
N TRP A 324 17.63 -0.62 9.20
CA TRP A 324 16.68 0.12 10.02
C TRP A 324 15.48 0.58 9.17
N TRP A 325 14.41 0.93 9.83
CA TRP A 325 13.11 1.28 9.24
C TRP A 325 13.14 2.47 8.27
N ASP A 326 14.11 3.40 8.39
CA ASP A 326 14.27 4.50 7.44
C ASP A 326 14.56 4.02 6.00
N ASP A 327 15.08 2.80 5.84
CA ASP A 327 15.28 2.11 4.56
C ASP A 327 14.20 1.04 4.27
N ILE A 328 12.97 1.15 4.83
CA ILE A 328 11.85 0.21 4.57
C ILE A 328 11.53 0.07 3.08
N TRP A 329 11.88 1.05 2.27
CA TRP A 329 11.73 1.02 0.83
C TRP A 329 12.53 -0.11 0.15
N LEU A 330 13.59 -0.61 0.77
CA LEU A 330 14.37 -1.78 0.30
C LEU A 330 13.53 -3.08 0.36
N ASN A 331 12.53 -3.13 1.22
CA ASN A 331 11.56 -4.21 1.28
C ASN A 331 10.37 -3.87 0.37
N GLU A 332 9.56 -2.88 0.74
CA GLU A 332 8.27 -2.56 0.14
C GLU A 332 8.34 -2.08 -1.30
N GLY A 333 9.30 -1.20 -1.58
CA GLY A 333 9.48 -0.67 -2.93
C GLY A 333 9.93 -1.74 -3.92
N PHE A 334 10.79 -2.67 -3.47
CA PHE A 334 11.21 -3.80 -4.29
C PHE A 334 10.11 -4.83 -4.49
N ALA A 335 9.37 -5.21 -3.46
CA ALA A 335 8.24 -6.12 -3.60
C ALA A 335 7.19 -5.54 -4.56
N THR A 336 6.87 -4.25 -4.42
CA THR A 336 5.96 -3.55 -5.33
C THR A 336 6.48 -3.53 -6.78
N PHE A 337 7.77 -3.24 -6.99
CA PHE A 337 8.40 -3.27 -8.31
C PHE A 337 8.38 -4.67 -8.94
N MET A 338 8.55 -5.71 -8.14
CA MET A 338 8.60 -7.09 -8.62
C MET A 338 7.21 -7.69 -8.88
N THR A 339 6.15 -7.15 -8.29
CA THR A 339 4.78 -7.69 -8.34
C THR A 339 4.28 -7.98 -9.76
N ALA A 340 4.47 -7.06 -10.69
CA ALA A 340 3.94 -7.20 -12.06
C ALA A 340 4.70 -8.23 -12.91
N LYS A 341 5.96 -8.53 -12.58
CA LYS A 341 6.83 -9.35 -13.43
C LYS A 341 6.37 -10.81 -13.59
N PRO A 342 6.04 -11.59 -12.53
CA PRO A 342 5.47 -12.91 -12.68
C PRO A 342 4.10 -12.89 -13.37
N LEU A 343 3.25 -11.90 -13.07
CA LEU A 343 1.92 -11.80 -13.64
C LEU A 343 1.94 -11.54 -15.15
N LYS A 344 2.88 -10.72 -15.63
CA LYS A 344 3.11 -10.47 -17.04
C LYS A 344 3.48 -11.73 -17.83
N VAL A 345 4.18 -12.66 -17.18
CA VAL A 345 4.55 -13.95 -17.80
C VAL A 345 3.41 -14.96 -17.70
N TRP A 346 2.72 -15.01 -16.57
CA TRP A 346 1.66 -15.96 -16.29
C TRP A 346 0.35 -15.62 -17.03
N HIS A 347 -0.03 -14.33 -17.02
CA HIS A 347 -1.22 -13.79 -17.66
C HIS A 347 -0.91 -12.52 -18.47
N PRO A 348 -0.25 -12.64 -19.63
CA PRO A 348 0.13 -11.48 -20.46
C PRO A 348 -1.08 -10.67 -20.95
N GLU A 349 -2.26 -11.29 -21.08
CA GLU A 349 -3.52 -10.64 -21.44
C GLU A 349 -4.03 -9.66 -20.38
N TRP A 350 -3.56 -9.74 -19.14
CA TRP A 350 -3.94 -8.79 -18.07
C TRP A 350 -3.31 -7.41 -18.22
N ARG A 351 -2.33 -7.25 -19.09
CA ARG A 351 -1.67 -5.98 -19.39
C ARG A 351 -1.21 -5.23 -18.12
N VAL A 352 -0.70 -5.96 -17.16
CA VAL A 352 -0.17 -5.37 -15.89
C VAL A 352 1.00 -4.41 -16.14
N ASP A 353 1.70 -4.54 -17.26
CA ASP A 353 2.74 -3.61 -17.73
C ASP A 353 2.20 -2.19 -17.92
N LEU A 354 0.97 -2.04 -18.35
CA LEU A 354 0.31 -0.73 -18.50
C LEU A 354 -0.23 -0.20 -17.18
N ASP A 355 -0.64 -1.08 -16.26
CA ASP A 355 -1.05 -0.67 -14.91
C ASP A 355 0.11 -0.02 -14.13
N GLU A 356 1.35 -0.48 -14.32
CA GLU A 356 2.54 0.13 -13.70
C GLU A 356 2.72 1.61 -14.11
N VAL A 357 2.35 1.98 -15.34
CA VAL A 357 2.37 3.38 -15.78
C VAL A 357 1.31 4.20 -15.05
N GLY A 358 0.11 3.65 -14.88
CA GLY A 358 -0.97 4.26 -14.10
C GLY A 358 -0.56 4.46 -12.63
N ASN A 359 0.08 3.46 -12.03
CA ASN A 359 0.61 3.52 -10.67
C ASN A 359 1.70 4.60 -10.51
N THR A 360 2.57 4.75 -11.53
CA THR A 360 3.58 5.83 -11.58
C THR A 360 2.90 7.21 -11.56
N ASN A 361 1.85 7.43 -12.37
CA ASN A 361 1.08 8.66 -12.39
C ASN A 361 0.42 8.95 -11.03
N GLY A 362 -0.13 7.92 -10.38
CA GLY A 362 -0.68 8.02 -9.03
C GLY A 362 0.36 8.46 -7.99
N SER A 363 1.56 7.87 -8.05
CA SER A 363 2.68 8.18 -7.17
C SER A 363 3.20 9.61 -7.37
N LEU A 364 3.28 10.09 -8.61
CA LEU A 364 3.61 11.48 -8.94
C LEU A 364 2.58 12.45 -8.35
N GLY A 365 1.29 12.10 -8.38
CA GLY A 365 0.21 12.87 -7.75
C GLY A 365 0.37 13.00 -6.23
N VAL A 366 0.68 11.91 -5.54
CA VAL A 366 0.96 11.92 -4.09
C VAL A 366 2.20 12.75 -3.77
N ASP A 367 3.23 12.66 -4.60
CA ASP A 367 4.54 13.30 -4.38
C ASP A 367 4.56 14.79 -4.78
N SER A 368 3.53 15.29 -5.47
CA SER A 368 3.35 16.70 -5.79
C SER A 368 2.85 17.56 -4.62
N ALA A 369 2.50 16.96 -3.48
CA ALA A 369 2.11 17.70 -2.29
C ALA A 369 3.33 18.39 -1.63
N ARG A 370 3.11 19.58 -1.03
CA ARG A 370 4.15 20.27 -0.26
C ARG A 370 4.60 19.44 0.95
N SER A 371 3.64 18.76 1.59
CA SER A 371 3.83 17.94 2.80
C SER A 371 4.34 16.52 2.51
N THR A 372 4.69 16.16 1.27
CA THR A 372 5.33 14.89 0.96
C THR A 372 6.70 14.75 1.62
N ARG A 373 7.26 13.55 1.62
CA ARG A 373 8.54 13.21 2.24
C ARG A 373 9.54 12.62 1.23
N PRO A 374 10.85 12.59 1.56
CA PRO A 374 11.80 11.77 0.81
C PRO A 374 11.48 10.28 0.97
N ILE A 375 12.00 9.43 0.10
CA ILE A 375 11.85 7.97 0.22
C ILE A 375 12.47 7.51 1.54
N ARG A 376 13.72 7.87 1.81
CA ARG A 376 14.40 7.63 3.08
C ARG A 376 14.13 8.78 4.03
N GLN A 377 13.42 8.51 5.09
CA GLN A 377 13.13 9.47 6.15
C GLN A 377 13.48 8.85 7.49
N LYS A 378 14.28 9.56 8.28
CA LYS A 378 14.61 9.15 9.65
C LYS A 378 13.33 8.92 10.48
N ALA A 379 13.26 7.77 11.14
CA ALA A 379 12.17 7.38 12.02
C ALA A 379 12.73 6.63 13.22
N GLU A 380 12.51 7.17 14.41
CA GLU A 380 13.03 6.65 15.68
C GLU A 380 11.92 6.17 16.60
N THR A 381 10.74 6.80 16.51
CA THR A 381 9.58 6.45 17.32
C THR A 381 8.66 5.51 16.55
N ARG A 382 7.87 4.72 17.28
CA ARG A 382 6.86 3.83 16.70
C ARG A 382 5.91 4.53 15.72
N ASN A 383 5.41 5.71 16.09
CA ASN A 383 4.50 6.47 15.21
C ASN A 383 5.20 6.96 13.95
N GLU A 384 6.46 7.38 14.04
CA GLU A 384 7.26 7.75 12.86
C GLU A 384 7.50 6.55 11.95
N ILE A 385 7.83 5.38 12.52
CA ILE A 385 8.02 4.14 11.77
C ILE A 385 6.72 3.73 11.06
N ASN A 386 5.60 3.66 11.78
CA ASN A 386 4.30 3.34 11.16
C ASN A 386 3.92 4.32 10.03
N ALA A 387 4.31 5.59 10.15
CA ALA A 387 4.03 6.60 9.14
C ALA A 387 4.90 6.47 7.87
N LEU A 388 5.89 5.58 7.82
CA LEU A 388 6.69 5.28 6.63
C LEU A 388 5.97 4.35 5.64
N PHE A 389 4.99 3.56 6.10
CA PHE A 389 4.19 2.66 5.27
C PHE A 389 3.15 3.47 4.47
N ASP A 390 3.61 4.15 3.43
CA ASP A 390 2.79 5.02 2.59
C ASP A 390 3.18 4.93 1.11
N GLY A 391 2.41 5.56 0.23
CA GLY A 391 2.64 5.54 -1.22
C GLY A 391 4.04 5.97 -1.68
N ILE A 392 4.84 6.59 -0.79
CA ILE A 392 6.23 6.95 -1.09
C ILE A 392 7.16 5.73 -0.95
N ALA A 393 7.04 4.97 0.12
CA ALA A 393 7.85 3.75 0.29
C ALA A 393 7.54 2.69 -0.77
N TYR A 394 6.27 2.52 -1.12
CA TYR A 394 5.78 1.55 -2.11
C TYR A 394 5.88 2.09 -3.55
N GLY A 395 4.98 2.98 -3.91
CA GLY A 395 4.72 3.38 -5.29
C GLY A 395 5.79 4.26 -5.91
N LYS A 396 6.26 5.33 -5.22
CA LYS A 396 7.37 6.16 -5.72
C LYS A 396 8.63 5.34 -5.91
N THR A 397 8.96 4.49 -4.93
CA THR A 397 10.16 3.65 -5.01
C THR A 397 10.09 2.68 -6.19
N ALA A 398 8.98 1.96 -6.36
CA ALA A 398 8.79 1.03 -7.48
C ALA A 398 8.90 1.76 -8.84
N ALA A 399 8.33 2.96 -8.95
CA ALA A 399 8.41 3.76 -10.17
C ALA A 399 9.84 4.26 -10.46
N VAL A 400 10.61 4.63 -9.44
CA VAL A 400 12.04 5.00 -9.59
C VAL A 400 12.87 3.79 -10.00
N LEU A 401 12.65 2.62 -9.43
CA LEU A 401 13.32 1.37 -9.84
C LEU A 401 12.98 1.00 -11.29
N ARG A 402 11.71 1.15 -11.71
CA ARG A 402 11.27 0.94 -13.09
C ARG A 402 11.96 1.92 -14.07
N MET A 403 12.09 3.20 -13.69
CA MET A 403 12.83 4.18 -14.49
C MET A 403 14.29 3.75 -14.69
N GLN A 404 14.92 3.23 -13.66
CA GLN A 404 16.31 2.77 -13.73
C GLN A 404 16.47 1.49 -14.53
N GLU A 405 15.56 0.53 -14.40
CA GLU A 405 15.53 -0.66 -15.25
C GLU A 405 15.39 -0.27 -16.74
N ASN A 406 14.49 0.67 -17.06
CA ASN A 406 14.34 1.19 -18.43
C ASN A 406 15.61 1.90 -18.95
N TRP A 407 16.39 2.50 -18.05
CA TRP A 407 17.66 3.15 -18.41
C TRP A 407 18.78 2.16 -18.73
N VAL A 408 19.02 1.18 -17.85
CA VAL A 408 20.17 0.26 -17.97
C VAL A 408 19.85 -1.03 -18.73
N GLY A 409 18.55 -1.29 -18.96
CA GLY A 409 18.03 -2.51 -19.56
C GLY A 409 17.75 -3.62 -18.56
N GLU A 410 16.71 -4.42 -18.84
CA GLU A 410 16.17 -5.44 -17.91
C GLU A 410 17.22 -6.48 -17.50
N GLU A 411 18.01 -7.00 -18.42
CA GLU A 411 19.04 -8.01 -18.12
C GLU A 411 20.13 -7.48 -17.20
N THR A 412 20.64 -6.28 -17.49
CA THR A 412 21.67 -5.64 -16.67
C THR A 412 21.14 -5.32 -15.27
N PHE A 413 19.89 -4.86 -15.17
CA PHE A 413 19.23 -4.58 -13.89
C PHE A 413 19.03 -5.86 -13.06
N ARG A 414 18.55 -6.94 -13.69
CA ARG A 414 18.39 -8.26 -13.08
C ARG A 414 19.70 -8.81 -12.55
N ASP A 415 20.80 -8.69 -13.30
CA ASP A 415 22.10 -9.18 -12.87
C ASP A 415 22.63 -8.38 -11.65
N GLY A 416 22.32 -7.09 -11.57
CA GLY A 416 22.56 -6.28 -10.39
C GLY A 416 21.74 -6.73 -9.17
N ILE A 417 20.46 -7.03 -9.35
CA ILE A 417 19.61 -7.63 -8.31
C ILE A 417 20.21 -8.94 -7.79
N ARG A 418 20.63 -9.84 -8.69
CA ARG A 418 21.26 -11.12 -8.32
C ARG A 418 22.53 -10.92 -7.50
N ALA A 419 23.36 -9.98 -7.89
CA ALA A 419 24.60 -9.65 -7.17
C ALA A 419 24.30 -9.14 -5.76
N TYR A 420 23.30 -8.26 -5.60
CA TYR A 420 22.88 -7.72 -4.32
C TYR A 420 22.31 -8.80 -3.39
N LEU A 421 21.32 -9.58 -3.84
CA LEU A 421 20.71 -10.65 -3.06
C LEU A 421 21.73 -11.69 -2.62
N LYS A 422 22.63 -12.11 -3.53
CA LYS A 422 23.69 -13.07 -3.21
C LYS A 422 24.65 -12.52 -2.14
N LYS A 423 25.03 -11.24 -2.23
CA LYS A 423 26.00 -10.63 -1.32
C LYS A 423 25.47 -10.48 0.11
N TYR A 424 24.19 -10.17 0.24
CA TYR A 424 23.56 -9.84 1.53
C TYR A 424 22.60 -10.92 2.04
N SER A 425 22.58 -12.12 1.43
CA SER A 425 21.73 -13.25 1.86
C SER A 425 21.82 -13.50 3.37
N TYR A 426 20.68 -13.65 4.03
CA TYR A 426 20.54 -13.86 5.48
C TYR A 426 21.14 -12.74 6.35
N SER A 427 21.28 -11.55 5.80
CA SER A 427 21.89 -10.39 6.45
C SER A 427 21.04 -9.14 6.24
N ASN A 428 21.58 -7.99 6.61
CA ASN A 428 20.94 -6.70 6.49
C ASN A 428 21.70 -5.80 5.51
N ALA A 429 20.96 -4.91 4.83
CA ALA A 429 21.52 -3.93 3.91
C ALA A 429 20.95 -2.54 4.16
N ALA A 430 21.72 -1.50 3.83
CA ALA A 430 21.27 -0.12 3.76
C ALA A 430 21.15 0.33 2.30
N ALA A 431 20.62 1.50 2.07
CA ALA A 431 20.49 2.11 0.76
C ALA A 431 21.84 2.14 0.00
N GLU A 432 22.92 2.48 0.68
CA GLU A 432 24.28 2.54 0.12
C GLU A 432 24.77 1.19 -0.39
N ASP A 433 24.37 0.12 0.28
CA ASP A 433 24.71 -1.26 -0.10
C ASP A 433 24.04 -1.65 -1.43
N TRP A 434 22.79 -1.20 -1.66
CA TRP A 434 22.08 -1.41 -2.91
C TRP A 434 22.72 -0.64 -4.07
N TRP A 435 22.75 0.70 -4.00
CA TRP A 435 23.24 1.46 -5.16
C TRP A 435 24.73 1.29 -5.42
N GLY A 436 25.56 1.04 -4.40
CA GLY A 436 26.96 0.67 -4.59
C GLY A 436 27.13 -0.64 -5.35
N THR A 437 26.26 -1.64 -5.08
CA THR A 437 26.24 -2.90 -5.84
C THR A 437 25.81 -2.66 -7.29
N MET A 438 24.76 -1.85 -7.50
CA MET A 438 24.26 -1.54 -8.84
C MET A 438 25.25 -0.72 -9.67
N THR A 439 25.93 0.26 -9.08
CA THR A 439 26.99 1.03 -9.75
C THR A 439 28.10 0.11 -10.23
N THR A 440 28.49 -0.87 -9.39
CA THR A 440 29.52 -1.86 -9.76
C THR A 440 29.04 -2.79 -10.88
N ALA A 441 27.82 -3.29 -10.80
CA ALA A 441 27.27 -4.25 -11.75
C ALA A 441 26.98 -3.62 -13.12
N THR A 442 26.42 -2.41 -13.14
CA THR A 442 25.99 -1.73 -14.36
C THR A 442 27.07 -0.88 -15.00
N LYS A 443 28.12 -0.53 -14.26
CA LYS A 443 29.17 0.45 -14.65
C LYS A 443 28.59 1.83 -15.03
N GLN A 444 27.44 2.17 -14.47
CA GLN A 444 26.74 3.44 -14.63
C GLN A 444 26.71 4.18 -13.28
N PRO A 445 26.59 5.52 -13.25
CA PRO A 445 26.51 6.29 -12.00
C PRO A 445 25.14 6.13 -11.31
N PHE A 446 24.83 4.88 -10.93
CA PHE A 446 23.56 4.49 -10.38
C PHE A 446 23.29 5.17 -9.03
N ASP A 447 24.32 5.28 -8.20
CA ASP A 447 24.32 6.00 -6.94
C ASP A 447 23.96 7.48 -7.09
N ALA A 448 24.49 8.16 -8.12
CA ALA A 448 24.18 9.57 -8.37
C ALA A 448 22.69 9.80 -8.71
N VAL A 449 22.05 8.86 -9.44
CA VAL A 449 20.63 8.92 -9.73
C VAL A 449 19.81 8.62 -8.47
N MET A 450 20.05 7.45 -7.83
CA MET A 450 19.29 7.00 -6.67
C MET A 450 19.28 8.02 -5.54
N LYS A 451 20.43 8.54 -5.17
CA LYS A 451 20.56 9.50 -4.07
C LYS A 451 19.65 10.71 -4.24
N THR A 452 19.48 11.22 -5.46
CA THR A 452 18.62 12.39 -5.69
C THR A 452 17.14 12.08 -5.55
N PHE A 453 16.69 10.85 -5.78
CA PHE A 453 15.30 10.44 -5.59
C PHE A 453 15.01 9.94 -4.18
N VAL A 454 15.98 9.29 -3.53
CA VAL A 454 15.81 8.70 -2.20
C VAL A 454 15.90 9.76 -1.10
N ASP A 455 16.85 10.69 -1.18
CA ASP A 455 17.13 11.66 -0.12
C ASP A 455 16.41 13.02 -0.33
N GLN A 456 15.81 13.26 -1.51
CA GLN A 456 15.11 14.50 -1.79
C GLN A 456 13.58 14.34 -1.77
N THR A 457 12.91 15.35 -1.26
CA THR A 457 11.43 15.40 -1.18
C THR A 457 10.84 15.83 -2.53
N GLY A 458 9.78 15.16 -2.96
CA GLY A 458 9.00 15.54 -4.13
C GLY A 458 9.48 14.91 -5.44
N ALA A 459 8.79 15.24 -6.52
CA ALA A 459 9.05 14.78 -7.88
C ALA A 459 9.57 15.91 -8.76
N PRO A 460 10.38 15.60 -9.81
CA PRO A 460 10.81 16.60 -10.79
C PRO A 460 9.65 17.09 -11.67
N LEU A 461 9.57 18.40 -11.90
CA LEU A 461 8.85 19.02 -13.01
C LEU A 461 9.88 19.49 -14.03
N LEU A 462 9.75 19.00 -15.26
CA LEU A 462 10.63 19.30 -16.38
C LEU A 462 9.93 20.21 -17.38
N HIS A 463 10.37 21.46 -17.49
CA HIS A 463 9.94 22.36 -18.57
C HIS A 463 10.78 22.05 -19.79
N ALA A 464 10.18 21.50 -20.84
CA ALA A 464 10.86 21.07 -22.05
C ALA A 464 10.56 21.98 -23.23
N SER A 465 11.61 22.43 -23.90
CA SER A 465 11.50 23.18 -25.15
C SER A 465 12.46 22.61 -26.20
N GLU A 466 12.16 22.86 -27.48
CA GLU A 466 13.00 22.42 -28.59
C GLU A 466 13.34 23.56 -29.54
N SER A 467 14.51 23.46 -30.15
CA SER A 467 14.92 24.27 -31.31
C SER A 467 15.48 23.35 -32.40
N CYS A 468 15.19 23.69 -33.67
CA CYS A 468 15.57 22.89 -34.82
C CYS A 468 16.57 23.64 -35.67
N ALA A 469 17.71 23.01 -35.99
CA ALA A 469 18.67 23.51 -36.96
C ALA A 469 18.26 23.11 -38.41
N ALA A 470 18.82 23.79 -39.38
CA ALA A 470 18.55 23.54 -40.81
C ALA A 470 18.95 22.14 -41.32
N ASP A 471 19.89 21.49 -40.62
CA ASP A 471 20.34 20.12 -40.91
C ASP A 471 19.43 19.03 -40.28
N GLY A 472 18.33 19.41 -39.65
CA GLY A 472 17.39 18.52 -38.98
C GLY A 472 17.77 18.14 -37.53
N THR A 473 18.88 18.68 -37.01
CA THR A 473 19.28 18.49 -35.62
C THR A 473 18.32 19.20 -34.70
N ARG A 474 17.75 18.48 -33.73
CA ARG A 474 16.95 19.00 -32.63
C ARG A 474 17.80 19.23 -31.40
N THR A 475 17.77 20.40 -30.82
CA THR A 475 18.26 20.66 -29.47
C THR A 475 17.09 20.74 -28.51
N VAL A 476 17.06 19.87 -27.51
CA VAL A 476 16.07 19.86 -26.42
C VAL A 476 16.70 20.54 -25.21
N THR A 477 16.04 21.58 -24.70
CA THR A 477 16.43 22.25 -23.45
C THR A 477 15.43 21.92 -22.36
N ILE A 478 15.93 21.48 -21.20
CA ILE A 478 15.13 21.12 -20.03
C ILE A 478 15.54 21.97 -18.84
N THR A 479 14.56 22.62 -18.22
CA THR A 479 14.73 23.26 -16.91
C THR A 479 13.93 22.48 -15.89
N GLN A 480 14.52 22.19 -14.72
CA GLN A 480 13.86 21.38 -13.69
C GLN A 480 13.59 22.21 -12.43
N GLU A 481 12.45 21.94 -11.83
CA GLU A 481 12.04 22.39 -10.51
C GLU A 481 11.27 21.28 -9.79
N ARG A 482 10.95 21.47 -8.51
CA ARG A 482 10.05 20.54 -7.81
C ARG A 482 8.61 20.73 -8.28
N MET A 483 7.94 19.61 -8.63
CA MET A 483 6.51 19.59 -8.96
C MET A 483 5.67 19.97 -7.74
N LEU A 484 5.00 21.13 -7.83
CA LEU A 484 4.09 21.68 -6.81
C LEU A 484 2.91 22.39 -7.49
N PRO A 485 1.73 22.47 -6.84
CA PRO A 485 0.64 23.32 -7.31
C PRO A 485 1.08 24.78 -7.46
N ARG A 486 0.55 25.50 -8.46
CA ARG A 486 0.86 26.92 -8.69
C ARG A 486 0.50 27.82 -7.51
N SER A 487 -0.44 27.41 -6.67
CA SER A 487 -0.81 28.11 -5.43
C SER A 487 0.25 28.03 -4.33
N VAL A 488 1.29 27.22 -4.51
CA VAL A 488 2.41 27.05 -3.57
C VAL A 488 3.67 27.70 -4.18
N PRO A 489 4.51 28.41 -3.41
CA PRO A 489 5.77 28.96 -3.92
C PRO A 489 6.65 27.91 -4.56
N ALA A 490 7.21 28.19 -5.73
CA ALA A 490 8.13 27.30 -6.43
C ALA A 490 9.39 27.02 -5.58
N VAL A 491 9.89 25.79 -5.67
CA VAL A 491 11.11 25.35 -5.00
C VAL A 491 12.12 24.96 -6.06
N ALA A 492 13.20 25.71 -6.18
CA ALA A 492 14.33 25.37 -7.05
C ALA A 492 15.02 24.10 -6.51
N GLN A 493 14.93 23.02 -7.28
CA GLN A 493 15.48 21.72 -6.93
C GLN A 493 15.84 20.99 -8.22
N ALA A 494 16.93 20.23 -8.21
CA ALA A 494 17.40 19.47 -9.36
C ALA A 494 17.69 18.02 -8.98
N TRP A 495 17.39 17.12 -9.91
CA TRP A 495 17.67 15.69 -9.81
C TRP A 495 18.64 15.27 -10.89
N THR A 496 19.28 14.14 -10.67
CA THR A 496 20.02 13.44 -11.72
C THR A 496 19.06 12.43 -12.36
N ILE A 497 18.68 12.66 -13.62
CA ILE A 497 17.59 11.92 -14.29
C ILE A 497 18.08 11.32 -15.61
N PRO A 498 17.90 10.01 -15.84
CA PRO A 498 18.08 9.42 -17.15
C PRO A 498 16.85 9.71 -18.03
N ILE A 499 16.94 10.62 -18.96
CA ILE A 499 15.91 10.92 -19.95
C ILE A 499 16.02 9.91 -21.09
N CYS A 500 15.08 8.98 -21.14
CA CYS A 500 14.94 8.01 -22.22
C CYS A 500 13.84 8.47 -23.17
N ALA A 501 14.17 9.30 -24.14
CA ALA A 501 13.22 9.86 -25.08
C ALA A 501 12.85 8.88 -26.21
N HIS A 502 11.64 9.07 -26.79
CA HIS A 502 11.14 8.37 -27.94
C HIS A 502 10.61 9.36 -28.98
N GLU A 503 11.04 9.23 -30.23
CA GLU A 503 10.47 9.96 -31.36
C GLU A 503 9.24 9.21 -31.84
N VAL A 504 8.07 9.81 -31.70
CA VAL A 504 6.79 9.18 -32.03
C VAL A 504 6.78 8.72 -33.48
N GLY A 505 6.36 7.46 -33.72
CA GLY A 505 6.42 6.81 -35.03
C GLY A 505 7.78 6.21 -35.41
N ALA A 506 8.82 6.31 -34.57
CA ALA A 506 10.08 5.62 -34.78
C ALA A 506 10.05 4.18 -34.22
N ALA A 507 10.75 3.25 -34.90
CA ALA A 507 10.78 1.84 -34.47
C ALA A 507 11.62 1.59 -33.21
N ALA A 508 12.60 2.46 -32.92
CA ALA A 508 13.47 2.34 -31.75
C ALA A 508 13.66 3.70 -31.08
N GLY A 509 13.80 3.68 -29.75
CA GLY A 509 14.13 4.90 -28.99
C GLY A 509 15.62 5.24 -29.02
N SER A 510 15.93 6.51 -28.85
CA SER A 510 17.31 6.99 -28.71
C SER A 510 17.93 6.52 -27.39
N PRO A 511 19.29 6.41 -27.29
CA PRO A 511 19.96 6.20 -26.03
C PRO A 511 19.56 7.24 -24.98
N CYS A 512 19.38 6.82 -23.73
CA CYS A 512 19.04 7.73 -22.65
C CYS A 512 20.12 8.79 -22.43
N LYS A 513 19.70 10.02 -22.13
CA LYS A 513 20.57 11.15 -21.83
C LYS A 513 20.46 11.51 -20.36
N MET A 514 21.61 11.69 -19.69
CA MET A 514 21.62 12.09 -18.28
C MET A 514 21.51 13.61 -18.19
N ILE A 515 20.55 14.11 -17.41
CA ILE A 515 20.46 15.51 -16.99
C ILE A 515 20.69 15.61 -15.49
N SER A 516 21.42 16.64 -15.03
CA SER A 516 21.76 16.79 -13.61
C SER A 516 21.80 18.23 -13.11
N LYS A 517 21.62 19.20 -14.02
CA LYS A 517 21.67 20.62 -13.70
C LYS A 517 20.25 21.21 -13.67
N ALA A 518 20.08 22.39 -13.02
CA ALA A 518 18.83 23.13 -13.04
C ALA A 518 18.35 23.43 -14.47
N THR A 519 19.28 23.70 -15.40
CA THR A 519 19.05 23.76 -16.84
C THR A 519 20.12 22.92 -17.54
N ASP A 520 19.65 22.02 -18.41
CA ASP A 520 20.50 21.12 -19.20
C ASP A 520 19.97 20.99 -20.62
N SER A 521 20.78 20.47 -21.55
CA SER A 521 20.33 20.27 -22.93
C SER A 521 20.99 19.04 -23.55
N PHE A 522 20.31 18.48 -24.56
CA PHE A 522 20.83 17.40 -25.37
C PHE A 522 20.31 17.51 -26.82
N THR A 523 20.96 16.80 -27.74
CA THR A 523 20.57 16.79 -29.14
C THR A 523 20.03 15.43 -29.58
N THR A 524 19.02 15.48 -30.48
CA THR A 524 18.50 14.34 -31.22
C THR A 524 18.37 14.71 -32.70
N MET A 525 18.06 13.73 -33.55
CA MET A 525 17.74 13.96 -34.96
C MET A 525 16.21 14.03 -35.16
N ALA A 526 15.77 14.18 -36.41
CA ALA A 526 14.36 14.12 -36.83
C ALA A 526 13.45 15.18 -36.13
N CYS A 527 13.80 16.44 -36.27
CA CYS A 527 13.07 17.57 -35.68
C CYS A 527 11.61 17.73 -36.18
N ASP A 528 11.26 17.09 -37.27
CA ASP A 528 9.93 17.02 -37.83
C ASP A 528 8.98 16.10 -37.05
N ARG A 529 9.51 15.11 -36.31
CA ARG A 529 8.71 14.17 -35.52
C ARG A 529 8.47 14.70 -34.11
N PRO A 530 7.30 14.36 -33.47
CA PRO A 530 7.10 14.66 -32.07
C PRO A 530 8.09 13.87 -31.19
N LEU A 531 8.55 14.51 -30.09
CA LEU A 531 9.42 13.87 -29.13
C LEU A 531 8.71 13.68 -27.78
N PHE A 532 8.64 12.45 -27.30
CA PHE A 532 8.14 12.14 -25.96
C PHE A 532 9.33 11.78 -25.04
N LEU A 533 9.42 12.42 -23.86
CA LEU A 533 10.63 12.32 -23.01
C LEU A 533 10.65 11.10 -22.09
N SER A 534 9.53 10.35 -21.98
CA SER A 534 9.39 9.20 -21.09
C SER A 534 9.05 7.93 -21.88
N ARG A 535 10.02 7.39 -22.62
CA ARG A 535 9.85 6.13 -23.37
C ARG A 535 9.25 5.04 -22.48
N ASN A 536 8.25 4.32 -23.00
CA ASN A 536 7.47 3.30 -22.29
C ASN A 536 6.73 3.85 -21.04
N GLY A 537 6.57 5.16 -20.89
CA GLY A 537 6.00 5.78 -19.71
C GLY A 537 6.74 5.45 -18.41
N ALA A 538 8.06 5.19 -18.49
CA ALA A 538 8.85 4.68 -17.36
C ALA A 538 9.54 5.77 -16.52
N GLY A 539 9.52 7.04 -16.95
CA GLY A 539 10.14 8.14 -16.22
C GLY A 539 9.38 8.51 -14.94
N TYR A 540 10.09 8.77 -13.85
CA TYR A 540 9.51 9.32 -12.63
C TYR A 540 9.71 10.84 -12.59
N PHE A 541 8.99 11.55 -13.43
CA PHE A 541 8.96 13.02 -13.55
C PHE A 541 7.71 13.46 -14.29
N VAL A 542 7.30 14.70 -14.09
CA VAL A 542 6.24 15.35 -14.85
C VAL A 542 6.89 16.22 -15.92
N THR A 543 6.38 16.20 -17.15
CA THR A 543 6.88 17.03 -18.23
C THR A 543 5.86 18.10 -18.63
N ASP A 544 6.24 19.36 -18.52
CA ASP A 544 5.54 20.51 -19.08
C ASP A 544 6.19 20.86 -20.43
N TYR A 545 5.58 20.38 -21.49
CA TYR A 545 6.06 20.60 -22.85
C TYR A 545 5.74 22.03 -23.30
N SER A 546 6.66 22.69 -24.02
CA SER A 546 6.38 23.96 -24.69
C SER A 546 5.15 23.81 -25.62
N ALA A 547 4.45 24.91 -25.88
CA ALA A 547 3.25 24.91 -26.73
C ALA A 547 3.48 24.24 -28.10
N VAL A 548 4.66 24.42 -28.70
CA VAL A 548 5.04 23.81 -29.98
C VAL A 548 5.17 22.28 -29.84
N MET A 549 5.89 21.78 -28.82
CA MET A 549 6.04 20.34 -28.60
C MET A 549 4.71 19.68 -28.24
N ARG A 550 3.90 20.34 -27.40
CA ARG A 550 2.57 19.87 -26.99
C ARG A 550 1.63 19.75 -28.20
N ALA A 551 1.61 20.76 -29.08
CA ALA A 551 0.80 20.74 -30.29
C ALA A 551 1.22 19.58 -31.24
N LYS A 552 2.54 19.35 -31.40
CA LYS A 552 3.03 18.19 -32.18
C LYS A 552 2.59 16.86 -31.58
N LEU A 553 2.72 16.66 -30.27
CA LEU A 553 2.30 15.44 -29.58
C LEU A 553 0.78 15.21 -29.74
N ARG A 554 -0.04 16.24 -29.54
CA ARG A 554 -1.51 16.18 -29.70
C ARG A 554 -1.95 15.83 -31.13
N ALA A 555 -1.20 16.26 -32.13
CA ALA A 555 -1.49 15.91 -33.53
C ALA A 555 -1.16 14.46 -33.87
N HIS A 556 -0.38 13.74 -33.04
CA HIS A 556 0.10 12.38 -33.32
C HIS A 556 -0.29 11.36 -32.22
N LEU A 557 -1.34 11.65 -31.44
CA LEU A 557 -1.80 10.75 -30.35
C LEU A 557 -2.06 9.31 -30.84
N GLY A 558 -2.58 9.15 -32.05
CA GLY A 558 -2.87 7.82 -32.63
C GLY A 558 -1.62 7.01 -33.00
N GLU A 559 -0.44 7.63 -33.01
CA GLU A 559 0.84 6.97 -33.32
C GLU A 559 1.63 6.64 -32.02
N MET A 560 1.19 7.15 -30.88
CA MET A 560 1.87 6.91 -29.58
C MET A 560 1.58 5.50 -29.06
N PRO A 561 2.61 4.81 -28.52
CA PRO A 561 2.40 3.55 -27.81
C PRO A 561 1.45 3.72 -26.61
N PRO A 562 0.65 2.69 -26.24
CA PRO A 562 -0.31 2.78 -25.13
C PRO A 562 0.30 3.27 -23.82
N ALA A 563 1.48 2.77 -23.44
CA ALA A 563 2.18 3.18 -22.22
C ALA A 563 2.50 4.69 -22.22
N GLU A 564 2.88 5.24 -23.35
CA GLU A 564 3.20 6.67 -23.50
C GLU A 564 1.94 7.55 -23.49
N LEU A 565 0.83 7.07 -24.08
CA LEU A 565 -0.48 7.75 -23.97
C LEU A 565 -0.98 7.81 -22.51
N ILE A 566 -0.84 6.73 -21.74
CA ILE A 566 -1.20 6.69 -20.32
C ILE A 566 -0.34 7.67 -19.54
N SER A 567 0.97 7.69 -19.81
CA SER A 567 1.90 8.63 -19.16
C SER A 567 1.60 10.08 -19.55
N LEU A 568 1.34 10.38 -20.81
CA LEU A 568 0.97 11.73 -21.27
C LEU A 568 -0.31 12.20 -20.59
N ASN A 569 -1.38 11.38 -20.60
CA ASN A 569 -2.63 11.73 -19.92
C ASN A 569 -2.42 11.99 -18.43
N GLY A 570 -1.58 11.19 -17.75
CA GLY A 570 -1.21 11.39 -16.35
C GLY A 570 -0.49 12.72 -16.11
N ASN A 571 0.49 13.06 -16.95
CA ASN A 571 1.22 14.33 -16.85
C ASN A 571 0.29 15.55 -17.04
N GLU A 572 -0.48 15.57 -18.12
CA GLU A 572 -1.42 16.65 -18.43
C GLU A 572 -2.49 16.80 -17.34
N SER A 573 -3.02 15.65 -16.82
CA SER A 573 -3.97 15.70 -15.70
C SER A 573 -3.35 16.27 -14.41
N LEU A 574 -2.09 15.97 -14.14
CA LEU A 574 -1.41 16.49 -12.96
C LEU A 574 -1.06 17.98 -13.11
N LEU A 575 -0.68 18.41 -14.30
CA LEU A 575 -0.48 19.84 -14.62
C LEU A 575 -1.78 20.62 -14.45
N MET A 576 -2.91 20.10 -14.96
CA MET A 576 -4.24 20.68 -14.80
C MET A 576 -4.63 20.77 -13.31
N ARG A 577 -4.57 19.67 -12.57
CA ARG A 577 -4.89 19.63 -11.12
C ARG A 577 -4.02 20.57 -10.28
N SER A 578 -2.83 20.89 -10.77
CA SER A 578 -1.87 21.79 -10.15
C SER A 578 -1.99 23.23 -10.66
N MET A 579 -3.03 23.55 -11.46
CA MET A 579 -3.26 24.89 -12.07
C MET A 579 -2.07 25.37 -12.93
N ARG A 580 -1.32 24.42 -13.51
CA ARG A 580 -0.20 24.70 -14.44
C ARG A 580 -0.61 24.58 -15.90
N GLU A 581 -1.73 23.92 -16.15
CA GLU A 581 -2.44 23.88 -17.42
C GLU A 581 -3.92 24.19 -17.19
N ASP A 582 -4.54 24.87 -18.15
CA ASP A 582 -5.95 25.24 -18.13
C ASP A 582 -6.86 24.00 -18.25
N VAL A 583 -7.96 23.95 -17.49
CA VAL A 583 -8.88 22.82 -17.50
C VAL A 583 -9.55 22.63 -18.87
N GLY A 584 -9.80 23.70 -19.62
CA GLY A 584 -10.37 23.63 -20.97
C GLY A 584 -9.44 22.94 -21.97
N GLU A 585 -8.12 23.18 -21.87
CA GLU A 585 -7.11 22.49 -22.65
C GLU A 585 -7.09 20.97 -22.34
N TYR A 586 -7.21 20.60 -21.06
CA TYR A 586 -7.31 19.20 -20.66
C TYR A 586 -8.61 18.55 -21.17
N LEU A 587 -9.75 19.22 -21.11
CA LEU A 587 -11.01 18.72 -21.67
C LEU A 587 -10.91 18.52 -23.20
N ALA A 588 -10.20 19.40 -23.92
CA ALA A 588 -9.94 19.25 -25.35
C ALA A 588 -9.05 18.02 -25.62
N LEU A 589 -8.03 17.77 -24.79
CA LEU A 589 -7.19 16.57 -24.88
C LEU A 589 -8.02 15.28 -24.71
N LEU A 590 -8.92 15.22 -23.70
CA LEU A 590 -9.78 14.04 -23.49
C LEU A 590 -10.63 13.71 -24.73
N LYS A 591 -11.14 14.72 -25.43
CA LYS A 591 -11.88 14.52 -26.71
C LYS A 591 -10.99 13.99 -27.83
N ALA A 592 -9.71 14.36 -27.85
CA ALA A 592 -8.76 13.99 -28.89
C ALA A 592 -8.12 12.61 -28.65
N MET A 593 -8.27 12.01 -27.48
CA MET A 593 -7.70 10.69 -27.15
C MET A 593 -8.21 9.62 -28.13
N PRO A 594 -7.31 8.69 -28.57
CA PRO A 594 -7.68 7.64 -29.54
C PRO A 594 -8.78 6.72 -29.00
N ARG A 595 -9.62 6.24 -29.91
CA ARG A 595 -10.65 5.23 -29.65
C ARG A 595 -10.59 4.14 -30.76
N PRO A 596 -10.52 2.83 -30.38
CA PRO A 596 -10.48 2.29 -29.03
C PRO A 596 -9.17 2.62 -28.29
N ALA A 597 -9.13 2.39 -26.98
CA ALA A 597 -7.98 2.61 -26.13
C ALA A 597 -7.76 1.42 -25.18
N GLU A 598 -6.61 1.37 -24.51
CA GLU A 598 -6.33 0.36 -23.50
C GLU A 598 -7.02 0.69 -22.17
N ARG A 599 -7.41 -0.35 -21.42
CA ARG A 599 -8.12 -0.23 -20.13
C ARG A 599 -7.48 0.79 -19.15
N PRO A 600 -6.15 0.80 -18.90
CA PRO A 600 -5.59 1.74 -17.93
C PRO A 600 -5.74 3.21 -18.35
N LEU A 601 -5.76 3.50 -19.67
CA LEU A 601 -6.06 4.85 -20.17
C LEU A 601 -7.51 5.24 -19.87
N VAL A 602 -8.46 4.33 -20.17
CA VAL A 602 -9.89 4.56 -19.92
C VAL A 602 -10.15 4.77 -18.41
N ASN A 603 -9.51 3.96 -17.54
CA ASN A 603 -9.59 4.12 -16.09
C ASN A 603 -9.03 5.48 -15.63
N SER A 604 -7.90 5.93 -16.21
CA SER A 604 -7.32 7.25 -15.90
C SER A 604 -8.26 8.40 -16.32
N ILE A 605 -8.87 8.30 -17.50
CA ILE A 605 -9.87 9.27 -17.99
C ILE A 605 -11.10 9.29 -17.04
N ALA A 606 -11.62 8.12 -16.68
CA ALA A 606 -12.73 8.00 -15.73
C ALA A 606 -12.42 8.66 -14.37
N GLY A 607 -11.23 8.41 -13.83
CA GLY A 607 -10.79 9.03 -12.57
C GLY A 607 -10.65 10.56 -12.66
N ASN A 608 -10.25 11.09 -13.82
CA ASN A 608 -10.18 12.54 -14.04
C ASN A 608 -11.57 13.18 -14.21
N ILE A 609 -12.50 12.49 -14.86
CA ILE A 609 -13.92 12.92 -14.93
C ILE A 609 -14.49 13.03 -13.51
N GLY A 610 -14.34 12.00 -12.66
CA GLY A 610 -14.81 12.04 -11.28
C GLY A 610 -14.11 13.11 -10.42
N PHE A 611 -12.81 13.40 -10.70
CA PHE A 611 -12.11 14.52 -10.07
C PHE A 611 -12.75 15.87 -10.41
N LEU A 612 -13.05 16.14 -11.67
CA LEU A 612 -13.66 17.40 -12.12
C LEU A 612 -15.10 17.50 -11.63
N ASP A 613 -15.86 16.41 -11.69
CA ASP A 613 -17.24 16.34 -11.20
C ASP A 613 -17.35 16.82 -9.75
N THR A 614 -16.53 16.24 -8.87
CA THR A 614 -16.60 16.54 -7.43
C THR A 614 -16.12 17.94 -7.04
N ARG A 615 -15.44 18.68 -7.93
CA ARG A 615 -14.79 19.96 -7.62
C ARG A 615 -15.36 21.17 -8.35
N LEU A 616 -15.73 21.00 -9.63
CA LEU A 616 -16.14 22.10 -10.49
C LEU A 616 -17.62 22.06 -10.89
N VAL A 617 -18.30 20.91 -10.66
CA VAL A 617 -19.70 20.79 -11.01
C VAL A 617 -20.58 21.35 -9.90
N ASP A 618 -21.52 22.19 -10.29
CA ASP A 618 -22.54 22.79 -9.43
C ASP A 618 -23.90 22.78 -10.13
N ASN A 619 -24.89 23.42 -9.54
CA ASN A 619 -26.26 23.45 -10.09
C ASN A 619 -26.37 24.24 -11.42
N LEU A 620 -25.39 25.07 -11.76
CA LEU A 620 -25.44 25.93 -12.95
C LEU A 620 -24.90 25.24 -14.20
N ASN A 621 -23.93 24.33 -14.03
CA ASN A 621 -23.24 23.67 -15.14
C ASN A 621 -23.50 22.15 -15.24
N ARG A 622 -24.27 21.57 -14.31
CA ARG A 622 -24.48 20.12 -14.17
C ARG A 622 -24.99 19.45 -15.47
N ASP A 623 -26.03 19.99 -16.07
CA ASP A 623 -26.64 19.38 -17.24
C ASP A 623 -25.70 19.37 -18.45
N VAL A 624 -24.92 20.45 -18.63
CA VAL A 624 -23.92 20.56 -19.70
C VAL A 624 -22.76 19.62 -19.43
N TRP A 625 -22.35 19.48 -18.16
CA TRP A 625 -21.33 18.53 -17.75
C TRP A 625 -21.75 17.08 -18.01
N HIS A 626 -22.96 16.70 -17.63
CA HIS A 626 -23.49 15.34 -17.90
C HIS A 626 -23.49 15.05 -19.41
N ALA A 627 -23.89 16.03 -20.24
CA ALA A 627 -23.83 15.88 -21.69
C ALA A 627 -22.38 15.70 -22.20
N TYR A 628 -21.43 16.48 -21.68
CA TYR A 628 -20.02 16.33 -21.99
C TYR A 628 -19.51 14.91 -21.61
N VAL A 629 -19.79 14.42 -20.41
CA VAL A 629 -19.37 13.09 -19.93
C VAL A 629 -19.92 11.98 -20.83
N ARG A 630 -21.21 12.07 -21.20
CA ARG A 630 -21.82 11.08 -22.13
C ARG A 630 -21.13 11.06 -23.48
N GLU A 631 -20.74 12.22 -24.01
CA GLU A 631 -19.98 12.31 -25.26
C GLU A 631 -18.55 11.83 -25.12
N ALA A 632 -17.86 12.24 -24.04
CA ALA A 632 -16.46 11.88 -23.77
C ALA A 632 -16.25 10.37 -23.63
N MET A 633 -17.21 9.66 -23.05
CA MET A 633 -17.14 8.20 -22.85
C MET A 633 -17.59 7.39 -24.06
N ARG A 634 -18.22 8.02 -25.08
CA ARG A 634 -18.66 7.35 -26.28
C ARG A 634 -17.48 6.85 -27.13
N GLY A 635 -17.56 5.61 -27.59
CA GLY A 635 -16.58 4.99 -28.49
C GLY A 635 -15.44 4.25 -27.78
N TYR A 636 -15.34 4.30 -26.46
CA TYR A 636 -14.37 3.45 -25.73
C TYR A 636 -14.87 2.01 -25.59
N ALA A 637 -16.18 1.80 -25.47
CA ALA A 637 -16.78 0.48 -25.37
C ALA A 637 -18.25 0.53 -25.85
N PRO A 638 -18.86 -0.62 -26.21
CA PRO A 638 -20.31 -0.74 -26.39
C PRO A 638 -21.04 -0.38 -25.09
N LEU A 639 -22.03 0.52 -25.16
CA LEU A 639 -22.78 0.98 -23.98
C LEU A 639 -23.99 0.08 -23.73
N THR A 640 -23.77 -1.19 -23.47
CA THR A 640 -24.80 -2.20 -23.19
C THR A 640 -24.49 -2.99 -21.92
N TRP A 641 -25.51 -3.40 -21.22
CA TRP A 641 -25.40 -4.30 -20.07
C TRP A 641 -25.27 -5.77 -20.47
N ASP A 642 -25.73 -6.14 -21.66
CA ASP A 642 -25.59 -7.49 -22.19
C ASP A 642 -24.15 -7.73 -22.67
N THR A 643 -23.65 -8.96 -22.55
CA THR A 643 -22.30 -9.32 -22.96
C THR A 643 -22.23 -9.44 -24.49
N PRO A 644 -21.46 -8.60 -25.21
CA PRO A 644 -21.26 -8.74 -26.65
C PRO A 644 -20.57 -10.06 -27.01
N ALA A 645 -20.93 -10.64 -28.13
CA ALA A 645 -20.29 -11.85 -28.62
C ALA A 645 -18.80 -11.62 -28.92
N GLY A 646 -17.93 -12.49 -28.37
CA GLY A 646 -16.49 -12.41 -28.58
C GLY A 646 -15.78 -11.34 -27.74
N GLU A 647 -16.47 -10.73 -26.77
CA GLU A 647 -15.86 -9.75 -25.85
C GLU A 647 -14.76 -10.38 -24.99
N THR A 648 -13.57 -9.79 -25.01
CA THR A 648 -12.47 -10.18 -24.12
C THR A 648 -12.69 -9.65 -22.70
N ALA A 649 -11.98 -10.21 -21.71
CA ALA A 649 -12.05 -9.75 -20.32
C ALA A 649 -11.67 -8.27 -20.16
N GLU A 650 -10.62 -7.79 -20.85
CA GLU A 650 -10.21 -6.38 -20.84
C GLU A 650 -11.26 -5.45 -21.45
N GLN A 651 -11.90 -5.86 -22.55
CA GLN A 651 -13.00 -5.11 -23.16
C GLN A 651 -14.22 -5.04 -22.23
N ARG A 652 -14.52 -6.13 -21.49
CA ARG A 652 -15.60 -6.16 -20.49
C ARG A 652 -15.34 -5.19 -19.36
N ILE A 653 -14.11 -5.14 -18.84
CA ILE A 653 -13.72 -4.19 -17.78
C ILE A 653 -13.84 -2.75 -18.29
N MET A 654 -13.38 -2.46 -19.52
CA MET A 654 -13.54 -1.12 -20.09
C MET A 654 -15.01 -0.72 -20.25
N ARG A 655 -15.88 -1.65 -20.70
CA ARG A 655 -17.32 -1.44 -20.80
C ARG A 655 -17.93 -1.17 -19.44
N ALA A 656 -17.58 -1.96 -18.44
CA ALA A 656 -18.02 -1.77 -17.07
C ALA A 656 -17.58 -0.40 -16.52
N THR A 657 -16.33 0.02 -16.79
CA THR A 657 -15.82 1.34 -16.40
C THR A 657 -16.63 2.46 -17.09
N ALA A 658 -16.88 2.36 -18.42
CA ALA A 658 -17.66 3.35 -19.15
C ALA A 658 -19.08 3.47 -18.62
N LEU A 659 -19.76 2.32 -18.36
CA LEU A 659 -21.09 2.29 -17.76
C LEU A 659 -21.08 2.90 -16.34
N GLY A 660 -20.01 2.66 -15.56
CA GLY A 660 -19.83 3.27 -14.25
C GLY A 660 -19.85 4.78 -14.29
N VAL A 661 -19.01 5.38 -15.14
CA VAL A 661 -18.93 6.84 -15.33
C VAL A 661 -20.26 7.42 -15.84
N LEU A 662 -20.88 6.75 -16.80
CA LEU A 662 -22.16 7.20 -17.35
C LEU A 662 -23.31 7.14 -16.34
N GLY A 663 -23.30 6.14 -15.45
CA GLY A 663 -24.34 5.96 -14.44
C GLY A 663 -24.19 6.88 -13.21
N VAL A 664 -22.97 7.38 -12.94
CA VAL A 664 -22.68 8.24 -11.79
C VAL A 664 -22.43 9.68 -12.24
N GLU A 665 -21.35 9.95 -12.98
CA GLU A 665 -20.97 11.31 -13.39
C GLU A 665 -21.76 11.80 -14.64
N GLY A 666 -22.26 10.87 -15.46
CA GLY A 666 -23.11 11.20 -16.61
C GLY A 666 -24.59 11.26 -16.32
N GLU A 667 -25.03 10.74 -15.16
CA GLU A 667 -26.46 10.53 -14.78
C GLU A 667 -27.34 10.08 -15.97
N ASP A 668 -26.82 9.11 -16.76
CA ASP A 668 -27.51 8.59 -17.94
C ASP A 668 -28.72 7.73 -17.54
N PRO A 669 -29.97 8.14 -17.87
CA PRO A 669 -31.17 7.44 -17.41
C PRO A 669 -31.28 5.98 -17.87
N GLU A 670 -30.80 5.68 -19.11
CA GLU A 670 -30.86 4.32 -19.67
C GLU A 670 -29.85 3.41 -18.97
N VAL A 671 -28.65 3.94 -18.70
CA VAL A 671 -27.60 3.22 -17.97
C VAL A 671 -28.06 2.95 -16.53
N ILE A 672 -28.66 3.93 -15.85
CA ILE A 672 -29.18 3.79 -14.47
C ILE A 672 -30.32 2.76 -14.44
N ALA A 673 -31.26 2.82 -15.39
CA ALA A 673 -32.37 1.86 -15.43
C ALA A 673 -31.86 0.43 -15.69
N GLY A 674 -30.87 0.27 -16.57
CA GLY A 674 -30.21 -1.00 -16.85
C GLY A 674 -29.45 -1.52 -15.63
N ALA A 675 -28.73 -0.65 -14.91
CA ALA A 675 -28.01 -1.00 -13.68
C ALA A 675 -28.95 -1.55 -12.61
N LYS A 676 -30.11 -0.90 -12.38
CA LYS A 676 -31.12 -1.38 -11.42
C LYS A 676 -31.65 -2.76 -11.78
N ARG A 677 -31.92 -3.01 -13.08
CA ARG A 677 -32.37 -4.32 -13.58
C ARG A 677 -31.29 -5.39 -13.34
N VAL A 678 -30.05 -5.13 -13.71
CA VAL A 678 -28.94 -6.08 -13.57
C VAL A 678 -28.63 -6.32 -12.09
N ALA A 679 -28.66 -5.30 -11.24
CA ALA A 679 -28.47 -5.45 -9.80
C ALA A 679 -29.55 -6.36 -9.19
N GLN A 680 -30.82 -6.18 -9.57
CA GLN A 680 -31.90 -7.05 -9.09
C GLN A 680 -31.77 -8.49 -9.60
N GLN A 681 -31.32 -8.66 -10.86
CA GLN A 681 -31.05 -9.99 -11.44
C GLN A 681 -29.93 -10.68 -10.65
N TYR A 682 -28.82 -9.99 -10.38
CA TYR A 682 -27.72 -10.53 -9.59
C TYR A 682 -28.14 -10.89 -8.15
N MET A 683 -28.91 -10.05 -7.49
CA MET A 683 -29.40 -10.34 -6.12
C MET A 683 -30.32 -11.57 -6.08
N ASN A 684 -31.11 -11.80 -7.13
CA ASN A 684 -31.95 -12.98 -7.21
C ASN A 684 -31.15 -14.26 -7.51
N ASP A 685 -30.17 -14.16 -8.40
CA ASP A 685 -29.28 -15.27 -8.80
C ASP A 685 -27.90 -14.72 -9.19
N PRO A 686 -26.90 -14.76 -8.27
CA PRO A 686 -25.55 -14.26 -8.55
C PRO A 686 -24.86 -14.93 -9.74
N SER A 687 -25.22 -16.16 -10.09
CA SER A 687 -24.62 -16.88 -11.22
C SER A 687 -25.15 -16.40 -12.60
N SER A 688 -26.24 -15.67 -12.60
CA SER A 688 -26.88 -15.17 -13.84
C SER A 688 -26.26 -13.92 -14.43
N VAL A 689 -25.33 -13.27 -13.73
CA VAL A 689 -24.68 -12.02 -14.12
C VAL A 689 -23.16 -12.14 -13.97
N ASP A 690 -22.44 -11.75 -15.00
CA ASP A 690 -20.97 -11.67 -14.92
C ASP A 690 -20.52 -10.75 -13.79
N ALA A 691 -19.52 -11.19 -13.01
CA ALA A 691 -19.06 -10.50 -11.80
C ALA A 691 -18.56 -9.07 -12.08
N VAL A 692 -17.83 -8.84 -13.20
CA VAL A 692 -17.36 -7.49 -13.60
C VAL A 692 -18.54 -6.53 -13.80
N ILE A 693 -19.60 -7.05 -14.41
CA ILE A 693 -20.83 -6.28 -14.69
C ILE A 693 -21.61 -6.04 -13.40
N ALA A 694 -21.72 -7.05 -12.52
CA ALA A 694 -22.36 -6.91 -11.21
C ALA A 694 -21.63 -5.87 -10.33
N ASP A 695 -20.30 -5.88 -10.33
CA ASP A 695 -19.45 -4.94 -9.58
C ASP A 695 -19.62 -3.47 -10.02
N ARG A 696 -20.23 -3.21 -11.17
CA ARG A 696 -20.59 -1.85 -11.64
C ARG A 696 -22.08 -1.55 -11.52
N ALA A 697 -22.94 -2.53 -11.79
CA ALA A 697 -24.39 -2.33 -11.70
C ALA A 697 -24.85 -2.08 -10.26
N LEU A 698 -24.34 -2.83 -9.30
CA LEU A 698 -24.69 -2.72 -7.88
C LEU A 698 -24.40 -1.33 -7.29
N PRO A 699 -23.19 -0.74 -7.43
CA PRO A 699 -22.92 0.62 -6.96
C PRO A 699 -23.79 1.69 -7.62
N ILE A 700 -24.04 1.62 -8.93
CA ILE A 700 -24.94 2.57 -9.63
C ILE A 700 -26.35 2.44 -9.09
N ALA A 701 -26.83 1.20 -8.88
CA ALA A 701 -28.16 0.95 -8.33
C ALA A 701 -28.28 1.48 -6.89
N ALA A 702 -27.27 1.27 -6.04
CA ALA A 702 -27.24 1.77 -4.65
C ALA A 702 -27.19 3.31 -4.61
N TYR A 703 -26.36 3.93 -5.44
CA TYR A 703 -26.25 5.39 -5.57
C TYR A 703 -27.57 6.06 -5.95
N ASN A 704 -28.42 5.35 -6.73
CA ASN A 704 -29.75 5.77 -7.15
C ASN A 704 -30.88 4.96 -6.47
N GLY A 705 -30.56 4.35 -5.30
CA GLY A 705 -31.43 3.40 -4.61
C GLY A 705 -32.36 4.02 -3.59
N ASP A 706 -33.36 3.23 -3.25
CA ASP A 706 -34.38 3.53 -2.25
C ASP A 706 -34.27 2.66 -0.99
N GLU A 707 -35.19 2.80 -0.05
CA GLU A 707 -35.22 2.04 1.20
C GLU A 707 -35.41 0.53 0.95
N ALA A 708 -36.14 0.14 -0.08
CA ALA A 708 -36.36 -1.27 -0.39
C ALA A 708 -35.03 -1.94 -0.79
N LEU A 709 -34.26 -1.29 -1.67
CA LEU A 709 -32.93 -1.78 -2.07
C LEU A 709 -31.94 -1.79 -0.90
N PHE A 710 -31.95 -0.76 -0.05
CA PHE A 710 -31.10 -0.71 1.14
C PHE A 710 -31.35 -1.91 2.08
N ASN A 711 -32.63 -2.24 2.32
CA ASN A 711 -33.00 -3.40 3.14
C ASN A 711 -32.57 -4.72 2.49
N GLN A 712 -32.71 -4.87 1.16
CA GLN A 712 -32.22 -6.04 0.42
C GLN A 712 -30.71 -6.21 0.57
N VAL A 713 -29.94 -5.12 0.44
CA VAL A 713 -28.46 -5.14 0.61
C VAL A 713 -28.10 -5.64 2.01
N LEU A 714 -28.76 -5.16 3.06
CA LEU A 714 -28.50 -5.63 4.43
C LEU A 714 -28.82 -7.11 4.61
N GLU A 715 -29.90 -7.60 3.99
CA GLU A 715 -30.29 -9.00 4.10
C GLU A 715 -29.32 -9.92 3.37
N HIS A 716 -28.91 -9.55 2.15
CA HIS A 716 -27.89 -10.31 1.41
C HIS A 716 -26.52 -10.30 2.12
N LEU A 717 -26.16 -9.21 2.79
CA LEU A 717 -24.95 -9.15 3.61
C LEU A 717 -24.97 -10.18 4.75
N LYS A 718 -26.13 -10.33 5.44
CA LYS A 718 -26.27 -11.30 6.53
C LYS A 718 -26.16 -12.76 6.06
N THR A 719 -26.59 -13.03 4.83
CA THR A 719 -26.67 -14.38 4.26
C THR A 719 -25.49 -14.72 3.34
N ALA A 720 -24.54 -13.81 3.18
CA ALA A 720 -23.38 -13.99 2.33
C ALA A 720 -22.53 -15.21 2.73
N GLN A 721 -22.24 -16.07 1.76
CA GLN A 721 -21.54 -17.35 1.99
C GLN A 721 -20.01 -17.23 1.91
N THR A 722 -19.50 -16.20 1.25
CA THR A 722 -18.05 -15.99 1.08
C THR A 722 -17.66 -14.56 1.51
N PRO A 723 -16.39 -14.36 1.92
CA PRO A 723 -15.88 -13.03 2.26
C PRO A 723 -16.02 -12.03 1.09
N GLU A 724 -15.87 -12.48 -0.14
CA GLU A 724 -16.02 -11.67 -1.35
C GLU A 724 -17.47 -11.14 -1.49
N ILE A 725 -18.47 -12.03 -1.41
CA ILE A 725 -19.89 -11.64 -1.51
C ILE A 725 -20.26 -10.71 -0.36
N ALA A 726 -19.82 -11.00 0.88
CA ALA A 726 -20.02 -10.12 2.02
C ALA A 726 -19.43 -8.73 1.79
N SER A 727 -18.21 -8.64 1.25
CA SER A 727 -17.55 -7.37 0.93
C SER A 727 -18.30 -6.59 -0.14
N ARG A 728 -18.81 -7.28 -1.19
CA ARG A 728 -19.59 -6.66 -2.27
C ARG A 728 -20.82 -5.95 -1.72
N TYR A 729 -21.65 -6.60 -0.90
CA TYR A 729 -22.84 -5.98 -0.32
C TYR A 729 -22.51 -4.92 0.75
N ARG A 730 -21.52 -5.16 1.60
CA ARG A 730 -21.08 -4.22 2.64
C ARG A 730 -20.65 -2.88 2.06
N ASN A 731 -19.92 -2.89 0.96
CA ASN A 731 -19.41 -1.69 0.31
C ASN A 731 -20.50 -0.85 -0.39
N LEU A 732 -21.72 -1.38 -0.56
CA LEU A 732 -22.85 -0.61 -1.09
C LEU A 732 -23.49 0.29 -0.05
N ILE A 733 -23.43 -0.06 1.24
CA ILE A 733 -24.15 0.62 2.32
C ILE A 733 -23.87 2.13 2.39
N PRO A 734 -22.60 2.60 2.30
CA PRO A 734 -22.29 4.04 2.36
C PRO A 734 -22.57 4.81 1.06
N LEU A 735 -23.06 4.15 -0.02
CA LEU A 735 -23.25 4.78 -1.33
C LEU A 735 -24.60 5.44 -1.52
N PHE A 736 -25.61 5.11 -0.71
CA PHE A 736 -26.94 5.69 -0.83
C PHE A 736 -26.95 7.20 -0.59
N ARG A 737 -27.83 7.94 -1.29
CA ARG A 737 -27.89 9.41 -1.24
C ARG A 737 -29.06 9.97 -0.40
N ASP A 738 -30.06 9.17 -0.11
CA ASP A 738 -31.20 9.62 0.75
C ASP A 738 -30.69 9.89 2.18
N PRO A 739 -31.00 11.07 2.78
CA PRO A 739 -30.50 11.41 4.11
C PRO A 739 -30.89 10.43 5.21
N LYS A 740 -32.10 9.81 5.13
CA LYS A 740 -32.52 8.80 6.09
C LYS A 740 -31.73 7.51 5.95
N LEU A 741 -31.38 7.11 4.72
CA LEU A 741 -30.57 5.93 4.47
C LEU A 741 -29.12 6.17 4.84
N ILE A 742 -28.59 7.39 4.63
CA ILE A 742 -27.25 7.77 5.12
C ILE A 742 -27.19 7.68 6.65
N ALA A 743 -28.21 8.14 7.38
CA ALA A 743 -28.24 8.01 8.84
C ALA A 743 -28.19 6.54 9.28
N ARG A 744 -29.00 5.67 8.64
CA ARG A 744 -28.96 4.22 8.88
C ARG A 744 -27.61 3.57 8.51
N ALA A 745 -26.97 4.05 7.44
CA ALA A 745 -25.64 3.60 7.07
C ALA A 745 -24.59 3.96 8.14
N VAL A 746 -24.66 5.17 8.70
CA VAL A 746 -23.82 5.61 9.82
C VAL A 746 -24.03 4.71 11.05
N ASP A 747 -25.29 4.47 11.46
CA ASP A 747 -25.60 3.59 12.58
C ASP A 747 -25.02 2.17 12.38
N PHE A 748 -25.11 1.65 11.16
CA PHE A 748 -24.52 0.34 10.84
C PHE A 748 -22.99 0.36 10.89
N ILE A 749 -22.34 1.36 10.26
CA ILE A 749 -20.87 1.45 10.15
C ILE A 749 -20.20 1.50 11.52
N TYR A 750 -20.78 2.24 12.47
CA TYR A 750 -20.20 2.41 13.81
C TYR A 750 -20.71 1.37 14.82
N SER A 751 -21.50 0.37 14.39
CA SER A 751 -21.97 -0.73 15.23
C SER A 751 -20.92 -1.84 15.40
N ASP A 752 -21.22 -2.81 16.27
CA ASP A 752 -20.39 -4.02 16.45
C ASP A 752 -20.60 -5.07 15.34
N GLN A 753 -21.49 -4.82 14.38
CA GLN A 753 -21.68 -5.66 13.21
C GLN A 753 -20.57 -5.47 12.16
N VAL A 754 -19.82 -4.38 12.23
CA VAL A 754 -18.70 -4.06 11.33
C VAL A 754 -17.37 -4.42 11.98
N ARG A 755 -16.60 -5.28 11.33
CA ARG A 755 -15.26 -5.69 11.80
C ARG A 755 -14.32 -4.47 11.80
N SER A 756 -13.37 -4.45 12.74
CA SER A 756 -12.38 -3.34 12.84
C SER A 756 -11.65 -3.08 11.53
N GLN A 757 -11.28 -4.13 10.80
CA GLN A 757 -10.61 -4.01 9.50
C GLN A 757 -11.47 -3.37 8.38
N ASP A 758 -12.80 -3.45 8.46
CA ASP A 758 -13.72 -2.94 7.43
C ASP A 758 -14.19 -1.51 7.73
N LEU A 759 -14.16 -1.11 9.01
CA LEU A 759 -14.62 0.19 9.49
C LEU A 759 -13.93 1.39 8.79
N PRO A 760 -12.59 1.41 8.59
CA PRO A 760 -11.92 2.54 7.94
C PRO A 760 -12.42 2.79 6.52
N GLY A 761 -12.55 1.74 5.72
CA GLY A 761 -12.99 1.84 4.32
C GLY A 761 -14.45 2.30 4.19
N MET A 762 -15.34 1.74 5.00
CA MET A 762 -16.76 2.12 4.98
C MET A 762 -16.96 3.58 5.44
N ALA A 763 -16.33 3.98 6.54
CA ALA A 763 -16.42 5.34 7.04
C ALA A 763 -15.79 6.34 6.04
N ALA A 764 -14.64 6.02 5.43
CA ALA A 764 -14.03 6.83 4.40
C ALA A 764 -14.95 7.02 3.18
N THR A 765 -15.68 6.00 2.75
CA THR A 765 -16.59 6.07 1.60
C THR A 765 -17.68 7.13 1.79
N LEU A 766 -18.15 7.39 3.02
CA LEU A 766 -19.10 8.48 3.29
C LEU A 766 -18.55 9.86 2.90
N PHE A 767 -17.23 10.08 3.01
CA PHE A 767 -16.60 11.34 2.63
C PHE A 767 -16.52 11.53 1.10
N PHE A 768 -16.51 10.45 0.34
CA PHE A 768 -16.53 10.49 -1.13
C PHE A 768 -17.95 10.58 -1.71
N ASN A 769 -18.97 10.29 -0.93
CA ASN A 769 -20.37 10.47 -1.32
C ASN A 769 -20.79 11.93 -1.08
N PRO A 770 -21.08 12.73 -2.14
CA PRO A 770 -21.40 14.16 -1.98
C PRO A 770 -22.59 14.42 -1.05
N ALA A 771 -23.60 13.53 -1.03
CA ALA A 771 -24.75 13.66 -0.15
C ALA A 771 -24.45 13.28 1.32
N ALA A 772 -23.44 12.45 1.56
CA ALA A 772 -23.12 11.94 2.89
C ALA A 772 -21.92 12.64 3.56
N LYS A 773 -21.11 13.37 2.81
CA LYS A 773 -19.82 13.94 3.23
C LYS A 773 -19.89 14.68 4.58
N GLN A 774 -20.82 15.59 4.76
CA GLN A 774 -20.99 16.36 6.01
C GLN A 774 -21.49 15.46 7.16
N ILE A 775 -22.43 14.57 6.85
CA ILE A 775 -23.00 13.62 7.84
C ILE A 775 -21.90 12.66 8.31
N GLY A 776 -21.09 12.13 7.37
CA GLY A 776 -19.96 11.25 7.66
C GLY A 776 -18.89 11.90 8.54
N TRP A 777 -18.58 13.19 8.28
CA TRP A 777 -17.67 13.94 9.14
C TRP A 777 -18.22 14.15 10.55
N ASN A 778 -19.49 14.53 10.68
CA ASN A 778 -20.12 14.66 11.98
C ASN A 778 -20.17 13.34 12.74
N ALA A 779 -20.43 12.23 12.05
CA ALA A 779 -20.38 10.89 12.62
C ALA A 779 -18.96 10.52 13.09
N ALA A 780 -17.93 10.80 12.28
CA ALA A 780 -16.53 10.54 12.67
C ALA A 780 -16.13 11.33 13.93
N LYS A 781 -16.57 12.60 14.05
CA LYS A 781 -16.35 13.42 15.26
C LYS A 781 -17.03 12.83 16.49
N SER A 782 -18.29 12.41 16.37
CA SER A 782 -19.06 11.85 17.51
C SER A 782 -18.59 10.47 17.96
N HIS A 783 -17.92 9.71 17.08
CA HIS A 783 -17.38 8.38 17.37
C HIS A 783 -15.83 8.35 17.46
N TRP A 784 -15.20 9.51 17.71
CA TRP A 784 -13.73 9.61 17.67
C TRP A 784 -13.03 8.69 18.67
N GLU A 785 -13.59 8.53 19.88
CA GLU A 785 -13.04 7.60 20.89
C GLU A 785 -13.14 6.15 20.43
N LEU A 786 -14.27 5.75 19.86
CA LEU A 786 -14.46 4.40 19.29
C LEU A 786 -13.47 4.11 18.17
N LEU A 787 -13.26 5.09 17.27
CA LEU A 787 -12.29 4.97 16.17
C LEU A 787 -10.86 4.77 16.71
N ASN A 788 -10.42 5.59 17.68
CA ASN A 788 -9.11 5.43 18.31
C ASN A 788 -8.95 4.09 19.05
N GLN A 789 -10.02 3.54 19.59
CA GLN A 789 -9.99 2.24 20.25
C GLN A 789 -9.93 1.08 19.24
N LYS A 790 -10.79 1.10 18.20
CA LYS A 790 -10.93 0.00 17.24
C LYS A 790 -9.84 -0.01 16.16
N ILE A 791 -9.37 1.17 15.70
CA ILE A 791 -8.47 1.34 14.53
C ILE A 791 -7.34 2.36 14.78
N PRO A 792 -6.59 2.26 15.88
CA PRO A 792 -5.61 3.29 16.25
C PRO A 792 -4.50 3.49 15.18
N THR A 793 -4.14 2.45 14.45
CA THR A 793 -3.14 2.45 13.36
C THR A 793 -3.76 2.93 12.03
N ALA A 794 -4.98 2.52 11.72
CA ALA A 794 -5.71 2.89 10.51
C ALA A 794 -6.48 4.21 10.61
N ILE A 795 -6.38 4.96 11.72
CA ILE A 795 -7.06 6.25 11.92
C ILE A 795 -6.72 7.28 10.82
N GLY A 796 -5.57 7.11 10.17
CA GLY A 796 -5.13 7.88 9.03
C GLY A 796 -6.10 7.85 7.84
N ALA A 797 -6.87 6.79 7.68
CA ALA A 797 -7.90 6.68 6.64
C ALA A 797 -9.00 7.72 6.86
N ILE A 798 -9.41 7.93 8.11
CA ILE A 798 -10.47 8.90 8.46
C ILE A 798 -9.94 10.34 8.36
N THR A 799 -8.79 10.62 8.96
CA THR A 799 -8.18 11.95 8.90
C THR A 799 -7.84 12.36 7.45
N GLY A 800 -7.34 11.43 6.65
CA GLY A 800 -7.03 11.63 5.23
C GLY A 800 -8.27 11.89 4.38
N SER A 801 -9.42 11.27 4.69
CA SER A 801 -10.67 11.46 3.95
C SER A 801 -11.23 12.88 4.05
N THR A 802 -10.82 13.68 5.03
CA THR A 802 -11.16 15.11 5.10
C THR A 802 -10.61 15.90 3.90
N SER A 803 -9.64 15.37 3.16
CA SER A 803 -9.12 15.93 1.91
C SER A 803 -10.17 16.11 0.80
N THR A 804 -11.33 15.44 0.93
CA THR A 804 -12.46 15.57 0.00
C THR A 804 -13.21 16.90 0.14
N PHE A 805 -12.97 17.65 1.22
CA PHE A 805 -13.56 18.96 1.40
C PHE A 805 -12.92 20.01 0.46
N CYS A 806 -13.70 20.97 0.03
CA CYS A 806 -13.26 22.04 -0.87
C CYS A 806 -13.92 23.37 -0.46
N ASP A 807 -13.98 23.63 0.84
CA ASP A 807 -14.66 24.76 1.43
C ASP A 807 -13.90 25.29 2.66
N PRO A 808 -13.72 26.63 2.81
CA PRO A 808 -12.97 27.22 3.93
C PRO A 808 -13.58 26.95 5.30
N ALA A 809 -14.92 26.90 5.41
CA ALA A 809 -15.61 26.65 6.68
C ALA A 809 -15.39 25.20 7.14
N MET A 810 -15.45 24.25 6.19
CA MET A 810 -15.12 22.85 6.49
C MET A 810 -13.66 22.67 6.92
N LYS A 811 -12.71 23.37 6.29
CA LYS A 811 -11.33 23.37 6.74
C LYS A 811 -11.20 23.85 8.18
N ALA A 812 -11.86 24.96 8.51
CA ALA A 812 -11.85 25.53 9.87
C ALA A 812 -12.44 24.56 10.90
N ASP A 813 -13.51 23.83 10.56
CA ASP A 813 -14.12 22.82 11.43
C ASP A 813 -13.18 21.65 11.68
N VAL A 814 -12.48 21.15 10.63
CA VAL A 814 -11.46 20.09 10.77
C VAL A 814 -10.33 20.55 11.69
N GLN A 815 -9.80 21.77 11.48
CA GLN A 815 -8.74 22.31 12.32
C GLN A 815 -9.17 22.49 13.78
N ALA A 816 -10.38 23.01 14.01
CA ALA A 816 -10.92 23.21 15.36
C ALA A 816 -11.12 21.89 16.09
N PHE A 817 -11.58 20.84 15.41
CA PHE A 817 -11.74 19.52 16.01
C PHE A 817 -10.39 18.92 16.43
N PHE A 818 -9.40 18.89 15.53
CA PHE A 818 -8.09 18.30 15.83
C PHE A 818 -7.20 19.16 16.76
N ALA A 819 -7.57 20.42 17.03
CA ALA A 819 -6.92 21.19 18.08
C ALA A 819 -7.15 20.62 19.49
N THR A 820 -8.23 19.85 19.70
CA THR A 820 -8.58 19.24 20.98
C THR A 820 -8.61 17.72 20.96
N HIS A 821 -8.53 17.09 19.79
CA HIS A 821 -8.56 15.64 19.57
C HIS A 821 -7.34 15.22 18.75
N PRO A 822 -6.22 14.84 19.39
CA PRO A 822 -5.00 14.45 18.66
C PRO A 822 -5.26 13.35 17.63
N ALA A 823 -4.68 13.50 16.46
CA ALA A 823 -4.86 12.57 15.36
C ALA A 823 -4.02 11.28 15.49
N GLY A 824 -3.08 11.21 16.46
CA GLY A 824 -2.24 10.03 16.68
C GLY A 824 -1.48 9.58 15.44
N ALA A 825 -1.60 8.32 15.05
CA ALA A 825 -0.98 7.80 13.83
C ALA A 825 -1.48 8.50 12.53
N GLY A 826 -2.62 9.19 12.59
CA GLY A 826 -3.20 9.96 11.47
C GLY A 826 -2.63 11.37 11.27
N GLU A 827 -1.67 11.84 12.08
CA GLU A 827 -1.14 13.22 12.04
C GLU A 827 -0.64 13.64 10.66
N ARG A 828 0.14 12.78 10.00
CA ARG A 828 0.63 13.03 8.64
C ARG A 828 -0.50 13.09 7.62
N ALA A 829 -1.48 12.18 7.72
CA ALA A 829 -2.64 12.15 6.84
C ALA A 829 -3.49 13.42 7.00
N LEU A 830 -3.67 13.90 8.24
CA LEU A 830 -4.33 15.17 8.54
C LEU A 830 -3.62 16.36 7.89
N LYS A 831 -2.29 16.45 8.03
CA LYS A 831 -1.50 17.52 7.42
C LYS A 831 -1.65 17.56 5.90
N ARG A 832 -1.59 16.39 5.25
CA ARG A 832 -1.84 16.24 3.80
C ARG A 832 -3.27 16.62 3.43
N ALA A 833 -4.25 16.23 4.23
CA ALA A 833 -5.65 16.54 3.98
C ALA A 833 -5.92 18.07 4.04
N LEU A 834 -5.40 18.75 5.05
CA LEU A 834 -5.53 20.21 5.15
C LEU A 834 -4.89 20.95 3.96
N GLU A 835 -3.73 20.49 3.49
CA GLU A 835 -3.10 21.00 2.27
C GLU A 835 -3.95 20.70 1.02
N ALA A 836 -4.53 19.51 0.92
CA ALA A 836 -5.39 19.14 -0.20
C ALA A 836 -6.67 19.98 -0.26
N ILE A 837 -7.23 20.34 0.91
CA ILE A 837 -8.37 21.28 0.99
C ILE A 837 -7.97 22.66 0.45
N ASP A 838 -6.80 23.19 0.85
CA ASP A 838 -6.32 24.49 0.33
C ASP A 838 -6.12 24.46 -1.19
N THR A 839 -5.50 23.38 -1.68
CA THR A 839 -5.28 23.19 -3.12
C THR A 839 -6.62 23.09 -3.87
N CYS A 840 -7.62 22.40 -3.30
CA CYS A 840 -8.95 22.30 -3.90
C CYS A 840 -9.66 23.65 -3.98
N ILE A 841 -9.61 24.45 -2.92
CA ILE A 841 -10.19 25.80 -2.90
C ILE A 841 -9.52 26.70 -3.96
N ALA A 842 -8.18 26.66 -4.03
CA ALA A 842 -7.41 27.41 -5.03
C ALA A 842 -7.75 26.93 -6.46
N PHE A 843 -7.82 25.62 -6.70
CA PHE A 843 -8.18 25.03 -7.98
C PHE A 843 -9.58 25.47 -8.43
N LYS A 844 -10.57 25.35 -7.56
CA LYS A 844 -11.94 25.78 -7.87
C LYS A 844 -11.99 27.26 -8.24
N THR A 845 -11.29 28.10 -7.49
CA THR A 845 -11.23 29.55 -7.75
C THR A 845 -10.57 29.86 -9.09
N ALA A 846 -9.49 29.16 -9.44
CA ALA A 846 -8.73 29.40 -10.66
C ALA A 846 -9.45 28.89 -11.92
N GLU A 847 -10.04 27.69 -11.84
CA GLU A 847 -10.44 26.91 -13.02
C GLU A 847 -11.95 26.96 -13.32
N GLN A 848 -12.81 27.44 -12.41
CA GLN A 848 -14.27 27.41 -12.58
C GLN A 848 -14.74 28.15 -13.85
N ALA A 849 -14.16 29.31 -14.14
CA ALA A 849 -14.55 30.11 -15.31
C ALA A 849 -14.14 29.43 -16.64
N SER A 850 -12.91 28.92 -16.71
CA SER A 850 -12.44 28.16 -17.87
C SER A 850 -13.22 26.88 -18.08
N PHE A 851 -13.54 26.14 -17.00
CA PHE A 851 -14.37 24.95 -17.05
C PHE A 851 -15.75 25.25 -17.66
N ASN A 852 -16.44 26.27 -17.17
CA ASN A 852 -17.74 26.68 -17.70
C ASN A 852 -17.66 27.12 -19.17
N GLY A 853 -16.62 27.86 -19.54
CA GLY A 853 -16.37 28.29 -20.92
C GLY A 853 -16.14 27.13 -21.89
N ALA A 854 -15.34 26.13 -21.47
CA ALA A 854 -15.04 24.94 -22.27
C ALA A 854 -16.26 24.02 -22.47
N LEU A 855 -17.22 24.07 -21.57
CA LEU A 855 -18.50 23.34 -21.69
C LEU A 855 -19.53 24.09 -22.55
N GLY A 856 -19.27 25.35 -22.99
CA GLY A 856 -20.22 26.20 -23.71
C GLY A 856 -21.32 26.76 -22.80
N GLY A 857 -21.09 26.79 -21.48
CA GLY A 857 -21.98 27.39 -20.51
C GLY A 857 -21.84 28.93 -20.44
N PRO A 858 -22.79 29.64 -19.80
CA PRO A 858 -22.66 31.09 -19.59
C PRO A 858 -21.41 31.37 -18.76
N LEU A 859 -20.60 32.34 -19.22
CA LEU A 859 -19.52 32.89 -18.41
C LEU A 859 -20.12 33.59 -17.17
N PRO A 860 -19.51 33.45 -15.99
CA PRO A 860 -20.02 34.07 -14.75
C PRO A 860 -20.11 35.61 -14.80
#